data_338d99b14bd568759d01762852e2b8a7
#
_entry.id   338d99b14bd568759d01762852e2b8a7
#
_cell.length_a   1.000
_cell.length_b   1.000
_cell.length_c   1.000
_cell.angle_alpha   90.00
_cell.angle_beta   90.00
_cell.angle_gamma   90.00
#
_symmetry.space_group_name_H-M   'P 1'
#
loop_
_entity.id
_entity.type
_entity.pdbx_description
1 polymer ?
#
loop_
_entity_poly.entity_id
_entity_poly.type
_entity_poly.pdbx_seq_one_letter_code
_entity_poly.pdbx_strand_id
1 'polypeptide(L)'
;MCNKHHHEHGHCHDNEGGCGCGCHHHHEENEAPMWRALLPMAVAALLLIVGIVANPLPAWPWAVFVLAYLPVGLPILKEAGEEIAKGDIFNEFTLMVLATIGAFAIGEYPEAVAVLLFYSVGEYFQDRAVGRARRDIQSLVNLRPDTAIVIDHDGRRTNVKPEAVEVGNVIEVVAGERVPLDGTLLTERADFDTAALTGEAEPRSIDAGDEVAAGMIAIGRVVRVRVLRPYAKSALQRIMTMVEDAASRKSHAEMFIRRFARVYTPVVIALAALIALVPPLLAGGTGWAVWLYRALVFLVISCPCALVVSVPLAYFRGIGVASRMGILFKGGNYLDAVARLSHVVFDKTGTLTTGQFVVGQVTCAEGVTVGADNLLRMVAAVERQSTHPVARAIVAAADSKGNTQANAASALVADMVEEEPGLGLRGMVAGHELLVGKAALLEAHGIDTGKTETTTGDTMVYCGMDGHYAGMIALGDQPRPEAAKGIERLHALGIKRTCVLSGDRSAAVERLAQTLGVDEWHADLLPEGKVEQMQRIKQQCADTGKVAFVGDGINDAPVLAMSDVGFAMGGAGSDAAVETADVVIQSDNPSRVADAIIIGRRTRSLVRYNIALALGIKVAVMLAGALGYASLWAAVLADTGVALLCVANTYAIRSGRR
;
A
#
# COMPACT_ATOMS: atom_id res chain seq x y z
N MET A 1 2.37 -38.54 -36.80
CA MET A 1 1.01 -38.56 -36.25
C MET A 1 0.91 -37.41 -35.25
N CYS A 2 0.24 -36.33 -35.68
CA CYS A 2 0.02 -35.15 -34.90
C CYS A 2 -1.10 -35.38 -33.89
N ASN A 3 -0.89 -34.98 -32.64
CA ASN A 3 -1.96 -34.82 -31.68
C ASN A 3 -2.08 -33.35 -31.29
N LYS A 4 -3.16 -32.73 -31.68
CA LYS A 4 -3.60 -31.37 -31.36
C LYS A 4 -4.21 -31.40 -29.94
N HIS A 5 -3.72 -30.56 -29.04
CA HIS A 5 -4.45 -30.18 -27.84
C HIS A 5 -5.06 -28.79 -28.02
N HIS A 6 -6.38 -28.77 -27.91
CA HIS A 6 -7.22 -27.59 -27.89
C HIS A 6 -6.97 -26.80 -26.59
N HIS A 7 -6.70 -25.50 -26.70
CA HIS A 7 -6.87 -24.54 -25.60
C HIS A 7 -8.25 -23.90 -25.73
N GLU A 8 -9.06 -24.11 -24.72
CA GLU A 8 -10.35 -23.43 -24.58
C GLU A 8 -10.09 -21.96 -24.22
N HIS A 9 -10.58 -21.07 -25.08
CA HIS A 9 -10.65 -19.63 -24.82
C HIS A 9 -11.89 -19.33 -23.96
N GLY A 10 -11.68 -18.88 -22.73
CA GLY A 10 -12.72 -18.26 -21.92
C GLY A 10 -13.17 -16.93 -22.53
N HIS A 11 -14.47 -16.80 -22.74
CA HIS A 11 -15.12 -15.60 -23.26
C HIS A 11 -14.95 -14.41 -22.31
N CYS A 12 -14.25 -13.37 -22.76
CA CYS A 12 -14.38 -12.03 -22.20
C CYS A 12 -15.64 -11.38 -22.76
N HIS A 13 -16.55 -10.97 -21.90
CA HIS A 13 -17.69 -10.14 -22.27
C HIS A 13 -17.19 -8.75 -22.67
N ASP A 14 -17.46 -8.38 -23.92
CA ASP A 14 -17.32 -7.03 -24.46
C ASP A 14 -18.31 -6.11 -23.74
N ASN A 15 -17.80 -5.14 -22.99
CA ASN A 15 -18.54 -3.94 -22.63
C ASN A 15 -17.83 -2.75 -23.28
N GLU A 16 -18.56 -2.11 -24.17
CA GLU A 16 -18.16 -0.95 -24.96
C GLU A 16 -17.64 0.20 -24.06
N GLY A 17 -16.38 0.49 -24.21
CA GLY A 17 -15.72 1.63 -23.59
C GLY A 17 -14.25 1.66 -24.00
N GLY A 18 -13.97 2.20 -25.23
CA GLY A 18 -12.64 2.28 -25.80
C GLY A 18 -11.60 2.89 -24.83
N CYS A 19 -10.71 2.06 -24.31
CA CYS A 19 -9.56 2.45 -23.52
C CYS A 19 -8.40 2.85 -24.45
N GLY A 20 -8.35 4.07 -24.87
CA GLY A 20 -7.14 4.71 -25.43
C GLY A 20 -6.11 4.93 -24.32
N CYS A 21 -5.48 3.87 -23.87
CA CYS A 21 -4.22 3.96 -23.13
C CYS A 21 -3.16 3.31 -23.98
N GLY A 22 -2.16 4.06 -24.39
CA GLY A 22 -0.89 3.52 -24.85
C GLY A 22 -0.23 2.72 -23.71
N CYS A 23 -0.83 1.61 -23.32
CA CYS A 23 -0.17 0.57 -22.57
C CYS A 23 0.57 -0.26 -23.61
N HIS A 24 1.76 0.16 -24.00
CA HIS A 24 2.70 -0.74 -24.61
C HIS A 24 2.87 -1.93 -23.66
N HIS A 25 2.40 -3.10 -24.06
CA HIS A 25 2.86 -4.35 -23.51
C HIS A 25 4.36 -4.42 -23.82
N HIS A 26 5.17 -3.91 -22.91
CA HIS A 26 6.58 -4.23 -22.94
C HIS A 26 6.72 -5.70 -22.53
N HIS A 27 6.81 -6.59 -23.55
CA HIS A 27 7.62 -7.79 -23.42
C HIS A 27 8.96 -7.35 -22.80
N GLU A 28 9.57 -8.21 -21.98
CA GLU A 28 10.97 -8.10 -21.55
C GLU A 28 11.86 -8.03 -22.80
N GLU A 29 11.90 -6.88 -23.45
CA GLU A 29 12.90 -6.59 -24.46
C GLU A 29 14.20 -6.31 -23.71
N ASN A 30 15.19 -7.17 -23.95
CA ASN A 30 16.61 -6.86 -23.75
C ASN A 30 16.82 -5.40 -24.14
N GLU A 31 17.11 -4.52 -23.15
CA GLU A 31 17.35 -3.09 -23.40
C GLU A 31 18.32 -2.96 -24.56
N ALA A 32 17.83 -2.50 -25.70
CA ALA A 32 18.69 -2.24 -26.84
C ALA A 32 19.81 -1.29 -26.39
N PRO A 33 21.07 -1.56 -26.74
CA PRO A 33 22.19 -0.77 -26.23
C PRO A 33 21.96 0.71 -26.55
N MET A 34 22.24 1.59 -25.60
CA MET A 34 21.97 3.04 -25.62
C MET A 34 22.33 3.71 -26.96
N TRP A 35 23.40 3.26 -27.63
CA TRP A 35 23.83 3.79 -28.92
C TRP A 35 22.81 3.55 -30.04
N ARG A 36 22.05 2.44 -30.04
CA ARG A 36 21.02 2.16 -31.05
C ARG A 36 19.83 3.10 -30.95
N ALA A 37 19.44 3.50 -29.75
CA ALA A 37 18.37 4.48 -29.54
C ALA A 37 18.81 5.90 -29.88
N LEU A 38 20.07 6.25 -29.62
CA LEU A 38 20.61 7.59 -29.88
C LEU A 38 21.09 7.78 -31.33
N LEU A 39 21.36 6.71 -32.07
CA LEU A 39 21.88 6.79 -33.44
C LEU A 39 20.97 7.59 -34.41
N PRO A 40 19.64 7.35 -34.47
CA PRO A 40 18.75 8.14 -35.32
C PRO A 40 18.78 9.64 -35.01
N MET A 41 18.83 9.97 -33.71
CA MET A 41 18.90 11.35 -33.23
C MET A 41 20.23 12.01 -33.58
N ALA A 42 21.35 11.27 -33.45
CA ALA A 42 22.68 11.75 -33.82
C ALA A 42 22.78 11.99 -35.34
N VAL A 43 22.22 11.11 -36.16
CA VAL A 43 22.16 11.26 -37.60
C VAL A 43 21.31 12.47 -37.99
N ALA A 44 20.14 12.65 -37.41
CA ALA A 44 19.28 13.80 -37.63
C ALA A 44 19.99 15.11 -37.23
N ALA A 45 20.65 15.15 -36.07
CA ALA A 45 21.42 16.30 -35.60
C ALA A 45 22.56 16.68 -36.56
N LEU A 46 23.33 15.66 -37.00
CA LEU A 46 24.42 15.88 -37.94
C LEU A 46 23.90 16.47 -39.27
N LEU A 47 22.84 15.87 -39.83
CA LEU A 47 22.24 16.37 -41.08
C LEU A 47 21.63 17.77 -40.94
N LEU A 48 21.04 18.07 -39.77
CA LEU A 48 20.53 19.39 -39.43
C LEU A 48 21.67 20.44 -39.42
N ILE A 49 22.78 20.14 -38.77
CA ILE A 49 23.96 21.00 -38.70
C ILE A 49 24.55 21.21 -40.12
N VAL A 50 24.68 20.13 -40.89
CA VAL A 50 25.15 20.22 -42.28
C VAL A 50 24.22 21.10 -43.13
N GLY A 51 22.90 20.93 -42.98
CA GLY A 51 21.91 21.77 -43.70
C GLY A 51 22.01 23.25 -43.36
N ILE A 52 22.28 23.59 -42.09
CA ILE A 52 22.41 24.98 -41.62
C ILE A 52 23.76 25.58 -42.05
N VAL A 53 24.87 24.87 -41.86
CA VAL A 53 26.24 25.40 -42.06
C VAL A 53 26.67 25.41 -43.51
N ALA A 54 26.42 24.32 -44.22
CA ALA A 54 26.96 24.13 -45.58
C ALA A 54 26.07 24.69 -46.68
N ASN A 55 24.77 24.93 -46.42
CA ASN A 55 23.76 25.30 -47.40
C ASN A 55 24.04 24.67 -48.80
N PRO A 56 24.13 23.32 -48.85
CA PRO A 56 24.91 22.59 -49.89
C PRO A 56 24.24 22.56 -51.25
N LEU A 57 22.98 22.90 -51.37
CA LEU A 57 22.22 22.80 -52.61
C LEU A 57 21.33 24.01 -52.82
N PRO A 58 21.77 25.02 -53.54
CA PRO A 58 21.01 26.25 -53.76
C PRO A 58 19.69 26.01 -54.52
N ALA A 59 19.60 24.93 -55.29
CA ALA A 59 18.37 24.60 -56.02
C ALA A 59 17.35 23.80 -55.18
N TRP A 60 17.81 23.06 -54.14
CA TRP A 60 16.95 22.17 -53.36
C TRP A 60 17.30 22.21 -51.85
N PRO A 61 17.20 23.38 -51.23
CA PRO A 61 17.61 23.51 -49.81
C PRO A 61 16.81 22.64 -48.86
N TRP A 62 15.56 22.31 -49.17
CA TRP A 62 14.68 21.45 -48.36
C TRP A 62 15.09 19.98 -48.35
N ALA A 63 15.83 19.49 -49.35
CA ALA A 63 16.13 18.04 -49.47
C ALA A 63 16.97 17.53 -48.32
N VAL A 64 17.98 18.28 -47.83
CA VAL A 64 18.81 17.89 -46.68
C VAL A 64 17.99 17.85 -45.40
N PHE A 65 17.05 18.78 -45.21
CA PHE A 65 16.18 18.79 -44.02
C PHE A 65 15.14 17.70 -44.08
N VAL A 66 14.64 17.29 -45.25
CA VAL A 66 13.80 16.09 -45.38
C VAL A 66 14.59 14.83 -44.99
N LEU A 67 15.84 14.69 -45.43
CA LEU A 67 16.70 13.57 -45.01
C LEU A 67 16.99 13.60 -43.53
N ALA A 68 17.15 14.76 -42.90
CA ALA A 68 17.33 14.91 -41.47
C ALA A 68 16.03 14.60 -40.66
N TYR A 69 14.87 14.85 -41.26
CA TYR A 69 13.55 14.60 -40.66
C TYR A 69 13.24 13.11 -40.57
N LEU A 70 13.61 12.30 -41.58
CA LEU A 70 13.23 10.90 -41.69
C LEU A 70 13.59 10.04 -40.44
N PRO A 71 14.83 10.10 -39.90
CA PRO A 71 15.20 9.23 -38.76
C PRO A 71 14.39 9.48 -37.49
N VAL A 72 13.94 10.71 -37.25
CA VAL A 72 13.20 11.12 -36.06
C VAL A 72 11.68 11.30 -36.32
N GLY A 73 11.29 11.60 -37.56
CA GLY A 73 9.90 11.84 -37.94
C GLY A 73 9.12 10.58 -38.29
N LEU A 74 9.75 9.55 -38.91
CA LEU A 74 9.06 8.33 -39.30
C LEU A 74 8.43 7.58 -38.11
N PRO A 75 9.12 7.41 -36.96
CA PRO A 75 8.50 6.80 -35.78
C PRO A 75 7.25 7.55 -35.34
N ILE A 76 7.34 8.89 -35.24
CA ILE A 76 6.23 9.74 -34.79
C ILE A 76 5.05 9.71 -35.77
N LEU A 77 5.34 9.72 -37.09
CA LEU A 77 4.32 9.57 -38.13
C LEU A 77 3.59 8.23 -38.04
N LYS A 78 4.31 7.15 -37.73
CA LYS A 78 3.73 5.82 -37.53
C LYS A 78 2.83 5.79 -36.32
N GLU A 79 3.28 6.29 -35.19
CA GLU A 79 2.50 6.37 -33.94
C GLU A 79 1.26 7.24 -34.11
N ALA A 80 1.38 8.42 -34.74
CA ALA A 80 0.24 9.25 -35.09
C ALA A 80 -0.80 8.50 -35.94
N GLY A 81 -0.35 7.74 -36.93
CA GLY A 81 -1.22 6.93 -37.79
C GLY A 81 -1.92 5.81 -37.04
N GLU A 82 -1.23 5.13 -36.15
CA GLU A 82 -1.80 4.08 -35.29
C GLU A 82 -2.86 4.62 -34.34
N GLU A 83 -2.61 5.77 -33.68
CA GLU A 83 -3.56 6.38 -32.77
C GLU A 83 -4.81 6.96 -33.51
N ILE A 84 -4.61 7.55 -34.70
CA ILE A 84 -5.73 7.96 -35.57
C ILE A 84 -6.58 6.76 -35.97
N ALA A 85 -5.94 5.62 -36.31
CA ALA A 85 -6.67 4.39 -36.66
C ALA A 85 -7.48 3.83 -35.50
N LYS A 86 -7.07 4.07 -34.24
CA LYS A 86 -7.82 3.73 -33.01
C LYS A 86 -8.93 4.73 -32.67
N GLY A 87 -9.09 5.81 -33.46
CA GLY A 87 -10.10 6.85 -33.27
C GLY A 87 -9.67 8.03 -32.41
N ASP A 88 -8.42 8.07 -31.94
CA ASP A 88 -7.86 9.21 -31.19
C ASP A 88 -7.11 10.17 -32.12
N ILE A 89 -7.88 11.06 -32.77
CA ILE A 89 -7.35 12.03 -33.75
C ILE A 89 -6.60 13.17 -33.03
N PHE A 90 -6.98 13.50 -31.78
CA PHE A 90 -6.48 14.67 -31.06
C PHE A 90 -5.41 14.29 -30.02
N ASN A 91 -4.42 13.49 -30.45
CA ASN A 91 -3.28 13.09 -29.63
C ASN A 91 -2.06 13.98 -29.87
N GLU A 92 -1.04 13.83 -29.03
CA GLU A 92 0.21 14.60 -29.08
C GLU A 92 1.00 14.39 -30.38
N PHE A 93 1.04 13.14 -30.89
CA PHE A 93 1.76 12.82 -32.14
C PHE A 93 1.14 13.51 -33.35
N THR A 94 -0.20 13.53 -33.42
CA THR A 94 -0.93 14.23 -34.47
C THR A 94 -0.65 15.75 -34.47
N LEU A 95 -0.60 16.34 -33.26
CA LEU A 95 -0.27 17.78 -33.12
C LEU A 95 1.17 18.07 -33.56
N MET A 96 2.12 17.21 -33.22
CA MET A 96 3.54 17.34 -33.63
C MET A 96 3.70 17.17 -35.14
N VAL A 97 3.05 16.18 -35.74
CA VAL A 97 3.05 15.97 -37.18
C VAL A 97 2.46 17.18 -37.91
N LEU A 98 1.31 17.69 -37.46
CA LEU A 98 0.66 18.87 -38.04
C LEU A 98 1.56 20.10 -37.96
N ALA A 99 2.21 20.29 -36.80
CA ALA A 99 3.11 21.45 -36.62
C ALA A 99 4.35 21.36 -37.50
N THR A 100 4.98 20.20 -37.63
CA THR A 100 6.18 20.04 -38.43
C THR A 100 5.90 20.09 -39.92
N ILE A 101 4.78 19.51 -40.40
CA ILE A 101 4.31 19.68 -41.80
C ILE A 101 4.02 21.17 -42.08
N GLY A 102 3.34 21.84 -41.14
CA GLY A 102 3.08 23.29 -41.28
C GLY A 102 4.36 24.11 -41.33
N ALA A 103 5.38 23.78 -40.54
CA ALA A 103 6.68 24.47 -40.61
C ALA A 103 7.38 24.22 -41.94
N PHE A 104 7.34 23.00 -42.50
CA PHE A 104 7.81 22.77 -43.89
C PHE A 104 7.05 23.57 -44.92
N ALA A 105 5.72 23.72 -44.78
CA ALA A 105 4.90 24.47 -45.73
C ALA A 105 5.21 25.97 -45.76
N ILE A 106 5.66 26.55 -44.64
CA ILE A 106 6.05 27.97 -44.56
C ILE A 106 7.54 28.21 -44.82
N GLY A 107 8.32 27.15 -45.08
CA GLY A 107 9.75 27.23 -45.38
C GLY A 107 10.71 27.20 -44.18
N GLU A 108 10.20 26.96 -42.97
CA GLU A 108 10.98 26.86 -41.72
C GLU A 108 11.52 25.41 -41.53
N TYR A 109 12.26 24.91 -42.53
CA TYR A 109 12.78 23.55 -42.58
C TYR A 109 13.67 23.18 -41.40
N PRO A 110 14.66 24.04 -41.00
CA PRO A 110 15.51 23.72 -39.84
C PRO A 110 14.71 23.55 -38.53
N GLU A 111 13.71 24.41 -38.34
CA GLU A 111 12.87 24.37 -37.11
C GLU A 111 12.01 23.11 -37.05
N ALA A 112 11.44 22.66 -38.18
CA ALA A 112 10.67 21.43 -38.25
C ALA A 112 11.48 20.21 -37.80
N VAL A 113 12.75 20.12 -38.23
CA VAL A 113 13.66 19.03 -37.83
C VAL A 113 14.08 19.20 -36.38
N ALA A 114 14.43 20.42 -35.96
CA ALA A 114 14.87 20.67 -34.58
C ALA A 114 13.78 20.33 -33.54
N VAL A 115 12.52 20.64 -33.84
CA VAL A 115 11.37 20.30 -32.98
C VAL A 115 11.32 18.79 -32.71
N LEU A 116 11.36 17.96 -33.77
CA LEU A 116 11.31 16.50 -33.61
C LEU A 116 12.56 15.94 -32.94
N LEU A 117 13.73 16.50 -33.27
CA LEU A 117 14.98 16.11 -32.64
C LEU A 117 14.94 16.35 -31.12
N PHE A 118 14.55 17.54 -30.67
CA PHE A 118 14.47 17.87 -29.26
C PHE A 118 13.35 17.08 -28.55
N TYR A 119 12.22 16.86 -29.23
CA TYR A 119 11.16 16.00 -28.73
C TYR A 119 11.67 14.57 -28.51
N SER A 120 12.27 13.93 -29.52
CA SER A 120 12.78 12.56 -29.41
C SER A 120 13.87 12.42 -28.36
N VAL A 121 14.78 13.38 -28.24
CA VAL A 121 15.78 13.42 -27.16
C VAL A 121 15.11 13.55 -25.80
N GLY A 122 14.13 14.41 -25.67
CA GLY A 122 13.35 14.61 -24.45
C GLY A 122 12.59 13.37 -24.04
N GLU A 123 11.89 12.75 -24.95
CA GLU A 123 11.14 11.51 -24.76
C GLU A 123 12.07 10.37 -24.31
N TYR A 124 13.21 10.20 -24.96
CA TYR A 124 14.21 9.21 -24.56
C TYR A 124 14.67 9.37 -23.10
N PHE A 125 14.99 10.60 -22.67
CA PHE A 125 15.40 10.85 -21.29
C PHE A 125 14.24 10.66 -20.31
N GLN A 126 13.03 11.05 -20.70
CA GLN A 126 11.82 10.89 -19.91
C GLN A 126 11.50 9.40 -19.71
N ASP A 127 11.51 8.60 -20.75
CA ASP A 127 11.27 7.16 -20.69
C ASP A 127 12.30 6.45 -19.82
N ARG A 128 13.57 6.82 -19.96
CA ARG A 128 14.64 6.29 -19.13
C ARG A 128 14.49 6.68 -17.66
N ALA A 129 14.09 7.91 -17.37
CA ALA A 129 13.84 8.37 -16.00
C ALA A 129 12.62 7.66 -15.40
N VAL A 130 11.54 7.49 -16.15
CA VAL A 130 10.34 6.73 -15.75
C VAL A 130 10.65 5.26 -15.57
N GLY A 131 11.35 4.65 -16.52
CA GLY A 131 11.77 3.24 -16.45
C GLY A 131 12.66 2.98 -15.23
N ARG A 132 13.61 3.90 -14.93
CA ARG A 132 14.44 3.81 -13.72
C ARG A 132 13.59 3.93 -12.46
N ALA A 133 12.67 4.89 -12.40
CA ALA A 133 11.79 5.04 -11.26
C ALA A 133 10.86 3.83 -11.05
N ARG A 134 10.36 3.23 -12.13
CA ARG A 134 9.57 1.98 -12.07
C ARG A 134 10.43 0.81 -11.58
N ARG A 135 11.64 0.64 -12.12
CA ARG A 135 12.57 -0.42 -11.66
C ARG A 135 12.97 -0.24 -10.19
N ASP A 136 13.25 0.97 -9.75
CA ASP A 136 13.53 1.26 -8.34
C ASP A 136 12.36 0.85 -7.43
N ILE A 137 11.12 0.97 -7.89
CA ILE A 137 9.93 0.53 -7.16
C ILE A 137 9.78 -0.99 -7.23
N GLN A 138 9.96 -1.60 -8.39
CA GLN A 138 9.92 -3.06 -8.56
C GLN A 138 11.02 -3.77 -7.77
N SER A 139 12.24 -3.22 -7.76
CA SER A 139 13.35 -3.77 -6.95
C SER A 139 13.07 -3.76 -5.45
N LEU A 140 12.19 -2.86 -4.99
CA LEU A 140 11.75 -2.78 -3.59
C LEU A 140 10.76 -3.88 -3.22
N VAL A 141 10.04 -4.38 -4.23
CA VAL A 141 9.05 -5.46 -4.11
C VAL A 141 9.66 -6.81 -4.51
N ASN A 142 10.79 -6.80 -5.22
CA ASN A 142 11.46 -8.01 -5.71
C ASN A 142 12.22 -8.72 -4.57
N LEU A 143 11.44 -9.20 -3.59
CA LEU A 143 11.87 -10.00 -2.44
C LEU A 143 11.89 -11.50 -2.76
N ARG A 144 11.69 -11.87 -4.03
CA ARG A 144 11.48 -13.25 -4.49
C ARG A 144 12.77 -14.07 -4.37
N PRO A 145 12.78 -15.17 -3.60
CA PRO A 145 13.83 -16.16 -3.68
C PRO A 145 13.76 -16.92 -5.01
N ASP A 146 14.90 -17.09 -5.68
CA ASP A 146 14.95 -17.81 -6.95
C ASP A 146 14.84 -19.33 -6.76
N THR A 147 15.19 -19.83 -5.57
CA THR A 147 15.29 -21.27 -5.27
C THR A 147 14.85 -21.57 -3.83
N ALA A 148 14.40 -22.81 -3.62
CA ALA A 148 14.10 -23.41 -2.33
C ALA A 148 14.86 -24.74 -2.17
N ILE A 149 15.44 -24.98 -1.00
CA ILE A 149 16.10 -26.23 -0.68
C ILE A 149 15.08 -27.15 0.02
N VAL A 150 14.61 -28.17 -0.68
CA VAL A 150 13.70 -29.18 -0.12
C VAL A 150 14.51 -30.31 0.47
N ILE A 151 14.14 -30.76 1.68
CA ILE A 151 14.70 -31.96 2.32
C ILE A 151 13.70 -33.10 2.15
N ASP A 152 14.12 -34.15 1.47
CA ASP A 152 13.35 -35.37 1.31
C ASP A 152 13.37 -36.25 2.60
N HIS A 153 12.51 -37.24 2.69
CA HIS A 153 12.44 -38.19 3.82
C HIS A 153 13.78 -38.89 4.10
N ASP A 154 14.61 -39.05 3.07
CA ASP A 154 15.96 -39.65 3.18
C ASP A 154 17.04 -38.64 3.60
N GLY A 155 16.67 -37.38 3.92
CA GLY A 155 17.59 -36.30 4.28
C GLY A 155 18.37 -35.71 3.13
N ARG A 156 18.03 -36.04 1.87
CA ARG A 156 18.66 -35.47 0.68
C ARG A 156 18.17 -34.06 0.45
N ARG A 157 19.10 -33.14 0.17
CA ARG A 157 18.84 -31.76 -0.18
C ARG A 157 18.71 -31.61 -1.68
N THR A 158 17.57 -31.10 -2.14
CA THR A 158 17.30 -30.83 -3.56
C THR A 158 16.96 -29.36 -3.73
N ASN A 159 17.63 -28.69 -4.65
CA ASN A 159 17.36 -27.30 -4.96
C ASN A 159 16.31 -27.22 -6.07
N VAL A 160 15.16 -26.63 -5.78
CA VAL A 160 14.01 -26.54 -6.69
C VAL A 160 13.51 -25.10 -6.78
N LYS A 161 12.70 -24.80 -7.78
CA LYS A 161 11.99 -23.52 -7.82
C LYS A 161 10.89 -23.49 -6.75
N PRO A 162 10.62 -22.36 -6.10
CA PRO A 162 9.58 -22.25 -5.06
C PRO A 162 8.19 -22.72 -5.54
N GLU A 163 7.87 -22.53 -6.83
CA GLU A 163 6.60 -22.97 -7.43
C GLU A 163 6.44 -24.50 -7.49
N ALA A 164 7.55 -25.23 -7.45
CA ALA A 164 7.55 -26.69 -7.51
C ALA A 164 7.47 -27.35 -6.13
N VAL A 165 7.49 -26.56 -5.05
CA VAL A 165 7.41 -27.09 -3.67
C VAL A 165 5.95 -27.33 -3.29
N GLU A 166 5.66 -28.54 -2.81
CA GLU A 166 4.32 -28.94 -2.41
C GLU A 166 4.07 -28.66 -0.91
N VAL A 167 2.78 -28.52 -0.55
CA VAL A 167 2.36 -28.35 0.85
C VAL A 167 2.73 -29.62 1.64
N GLY A 168 3.30 -29.41 2.82
CA GLY A 168 3.80 -30.49 3.68
C GLY A 168 5.30 -30.83 3.48
N ASN A 169 5.92 -30.39 2.39
CA ASN A 169 7.36 -30.54 2.22
C ASN A 169 8.12 -29.76 3.31
N VAL A 170 9.31 -30.24 3.65
CA VAL A 170 10.22 -29.55 4.56
C VAL A 170 11.27 -28.82 3.74
N ILE A 171 11.34 -27.51 3.95
CA ILE A 171 12.38 -26.67 3.33
C ILE A 171 13.44 -26.29 4.36
N GLU A 172 14.67 -26.17 3.91
CA GLU A 172 15.80 -25.67 4.71
C GLU A 172 16.18 -24.27 4.23
N VAL A 173 16.31 -23.35 5.18
CA VAL A 173 16.70 -21.95 4.91
C VAL A 173 17.98 -21.66 5.66
N VAL A 174 19.01 -21.23 4.96
CA VAL A 174 20.32 -20.95 5.54
C VAL A 174 20.31 -19.55 6.17
N ALA A 175 21.14 -19.35 7.19
CA ALA A 175 21.27 -18.02 7.82
C ALA A 175 21.64 -16.95 6.77
N GLY A 176 20.90 -15.86 6.76
CA GLY A 176 21.01 -14.77 5.77
C GLY A 176 20.17 -14.96 4.52
N GLU A 177 19.56 -16.13 4.31
CA GLU A 177 18.66 -16.37 3.19
C GLU A 177 17.22 -16.05 3.56
N ARG A 178 16.41 -15.83 2.52
CA ARG A 178 14.97 -15.57 2.65
C ARG A 178 14.19 -16.86 2.67
N VAL A 179 13.18 -16.92 3.53
CA VAL A 179 12.18 -18.00 3.55
C VAL A 179 11.40 -17.96 2.22
N PRO A 180 11.40 -19.03 1.42
CA PRO A 180 10.77 -19.02 0.10
C PRO A 180 9.25 -19.24 0.13
N LEU A 181 8.70 -19.90 1.14
CA LEU A 181 7.27 -20.23 1.28
C LEU A 181 6.81 -20.08 2.72
N ASP A 182 5.51 -19.79 2.91
CA ASP A 182 4.89 -19.79 4.23
C ASP A 182 4.89 -21.20 4.83
N GLY A 183 5.21 -21.30 6.10
CA GLY A 183 5.25 -22.61 6.76
C GLY A 183 5.31 -22.52 8.29
N THR A 184 5.37 -23.69 8.91
CA THR A 184 5.54 -23.84 10.37
C THR A 184 7.01 -24.10 10.68
N LEU A 185 7.56 -23.39 11.65
CA LEU A 185 8.94 -23.60 12.10
C LEU A 185 9.06 -24.97 12.79
N LEU A 186 10.03 -25.78 12.35
CA LEU A 186 10.36 -27.06 12.95
C LEU A 186 11.57 -26.97 13.89
N THR A 187 12.37 -25.95 13.76
CA THR A 187 13.52 -25.66 14.63
C THR A 187 13.02 -25.09 15.95
N GLU A 188 13.61 -25.47 17.08
CA GLU A 188 13.15 -25.16 18.43
C GLU A 188 12.84 -23.65 18.65
N ARG A 189 13.73 -22.77 18.20
CA ARG A 189 13.57 -21.33 18.20
C ARG A 189 14.52 -20.69 17.19
N ALA A 190 14.07 -19.65 16.47
CA ALA A 190 14.91 -18.92 15.55
C ALA A 190 14.51 -17.44 15.46
N ASP A 191 15.48 -16.58 15.15
CA ASP A 191 15.28 -15.16 14.94
C ASP A 191 15.21 -14.85 13.44
N PHE A 192 14.27 -13.98 13.08
CA PHE A 192 14.04 -13.57 11.70
C PHE A 192 14.03 -12.05 11.56
N ASP A 193 14.72 -11.54 10.55
CA ASP A 193 14.55 -10.16 10.10
C ASP A 193 13.28 -10.06 9.25
N THR A 194 12.34 -9.29 9.74
CA THR A 194 11.04 -9.06 9.11
C THR A 194 10.94 -7.68 8.44
N ALA A 195 12.02 -6.87 8.49
CA ALA A 195 12.01 -5.48 8.05
C ALA A 195 11.54 -5.28 6.60
N ALA A 196 11.84 -6.24 5.73
CA ALA A 196 11.41 -6.21 4.34
C ALA A 196 9.89 -6.40 4.14
N LEU A 197 9.22 -7.07 5.08
CA LEU A 197 7.78 -7.33 5.05
C LEU A 197 7.01 -6.30 5.89
N THR A 198 7.36 -6.17 7.17
CA THR A 198 6.62 -5.36 8.15
C THR A 198 7.11 -3.92 8.25
N GLY A 199 8.33 -3.64 7.75
CA GLY A 199 9.01 -2.36 7.93
C GLY A 199 9.55 -2.13 9.34
N GLU A 200 9.57 -3.17 10.18
CA GLU A 200 10.11 -3.12 11.55
C GLU A 200 11.57 -3.54 11.56
N ALA A 201 12.42 -2.79 12.28
CA ALA A 201 13.86 -3.03 12.28
C ALA A 201 14.29 -4.06 13.35
N GLU A 202 13.43 -4.37 14.32
CA GLU A 202 13.72 -5.38 15.33
C GLU A 202 13.46 -6.78 14.80
N PRO A 203 14.43 -7.72 14.94
CA PRO A 203 14.23 -9.11 14.61
C PRO A 203 13.11 -9.74 15.46
N ARG A 204 12.34 -10.61 14.85
CA ARG A 204 11.26 -11.36 15.52
C ARG A 204 11.77 -12.76 15.87
N SER A 205 11.69 -13.14 17.14
CA SER A 205 11.92 -14.52 17.58
C SER A 205 10.65 -15.34 17.37
N ILE A 206 10.79 -16.52 16.78
CA ILE A 206 9.70 -17.47 16.47
C ILE A 206 10.06 -18.81 17.10
N ASP A 207 9.10 -19.41 17.81
CA ASP A 207 9.26 -20.70 18.45
C ASP A 207 8.79 -21.87 17.55
N ALA A 208 9.20 -23.09 17.85
CA ALA A 208 8.77 -24.27 17.10
C ALA A 208 7.25 -24.43 17.16
N GLY A 209 6.64 -24.69 16.01
CA GLY A 209 5.19 -24.78 15.85
C GLY A 209 4.51 -23.49 15.41
N ASP A 210 5.18 -22.36 15.50
CA ASP A 210 4.65 -21.07 15.04
C ASP A 210 4.86 -20.85 13.53
N GLU A 211 4.06 -19.95 12.96
CA GLU A 211 4.07 -19.66 11.52
C GLU A 211 5.21 -18.72 11.14
N VAL A 212 5.93 -19.09 10.09
CA VAL A 212 6.99 -18.29 9.42
C VAL A 212 6.49 -17.91 8.05
N ALA A 213 6.51 -16.61 7.72
CA ALA A 213 6.05 -16.10 6.44
C ALA A 213 7.17 -16.06 5.39
N ALA A 214 6.81 -16.30 4.14
CA ALA A 214 7.70 -16.13 3.00
C ALA A 214 8.22 -14.69 2.92
N GLY A 215 9.53 -14.53 2.65
CA GLY A 215 10.19 -13.23 2.59
C GLY A 215 10.92 -12.80 3.86
N MET A 216 10.69 -13.44 5.01
CA MET A 216 11.51 -13.27 6.23
C MET A 216 12.93 -13.76 5.99
N ILE A 217 13.95 -13.14 6.62
CA ILE A 217 15.35 -13.57 6.51
C ILE A 217 15.76 -14.28 7.80
N ALA A 218 16.23 -15.53 7.70
CA ALA A 218 16.71 -16.28 8.86
C ALA A 218 18.02 -15.66 9.40
N ILE A 219 18.12 -15.50 10.74
CA ILE A 219 19.29 -14.93 11.41
C ILE A 219 20.01 -16.00 12.21
N GLY A 220 21.33 -16.06 12.08
CA GLY A 220 22.23 -16.77 12.99
C GLY A 220 22.31 -18.29 12.84
N ARG A 221 21.27 -18.97 12.35
CA ARG A 221 21.23 -20.43 12.20
C ARG A 221 20.46 -20.89 10.98
N VAL A 222 20.69 -22.13 10.58
CA VAL A 222 19.88 -22.83 9.58
C VAL A 222 18.56 -23.21 10.23
N VAL A 223 17.45 -22.94 9.53
CA VAL A 223 16.09 -23.24 10.00
C VAL A 223 15.41 -24.22 9.06
N ARG A 224 14.52 -25.03 9.61
CA ARG A 224 13.66 -25.95 8.87
C ARG A 224 12.22 -25.53 9.03
N VAL A 225 11.52 -25.44 7.91
CA VAL A 225 10.13 -24.96 7.85
C VAL A 225 9.32 -25.98 7.07
N ARG A 226 8.16 -26.39 7.63
CA ARG A 226 7.19 -27.23 6.93
C ARG A 226 6.22 -26.35 6.21
N VAL A 227 6.14 -26.50 4.89
CA VAL A 227 5.31 -25.67 4.02
C VAL A 227 3.82 -25.85 4.31
N LEU A 228 3.12 -24.75 4.59
CA LEU A 228 1.69 -24.72 4.86
C LEU A 228 0.84 -24.37 3.63
N ARG A 229 1.37 -23.54 2.75
CA ARG A 229 0.62 -22.99 1.60
C ARG A 229 1.45 -23.08 0.32
N PRO A 230 0.81 -23.28 -0.85
CA PRO A 230 1.51 -23.26 -2.13
C PRO A 230 2.06 -21.85 -2.42
N TYR A 231 3.12 -21.75 -3.21
CA TYR A 231 3.80 -20.49 -3.56
C TYR A 231 2.84 -19.38 -4.01
N ALA A 232 1.86 -19.71 -4.88
CA ALA A 232 0.90 -18.73 -5.39
C ALA A 232 0.02 -18.08 -4.30
N LYS A 233 -0.11 -18.71 -3.13
CA LYS A 233 -0.84 -18.20 -1.96
C LYS A 233 0.06 -17.74 -0.82
N SER A 234 1.38 -17.67 -1.03
CA SER A 234 2.33 -17.20 -0.01
C SER A 234 2.13 -15.71 0.29
N ALA A 235 2.49 -15.30 1.52
CA ALA A 235 2.44 -13.90 1.94
C ALA A 235 3.19 -12.99 0.97
N LEU A 236 4.37 -13.40 0.51
CA LEU A 236 5.17 -12.67 -0.45
C LEU A 236 4.46 -12.47 -1.79
N GLN A 237 3.85 -13.55 -2.35
CA GLN A 237 3.14 -13.46 -3.62
C GLN A 237 1.90 -12.56 -3.52
N ARG A 238 1.18 -12.62 -2.41
CA ARG A 238 0.05 -11.71 -2.13
C ARG A 238 0.47 -10.24 -2.10
N ILE A 239 1.59 -9.93 -1.45
CA ILE A 239 2.15 -8.57 -1.42
C ILE A 239 2.48 -8.10 -2.83
N MET A 240 3.14 -8.93 -3.63
CA MET A 240 3.50 -8.60 -5.01
C MET A 240 2.26 -8.31 -5.86
N THR A 241 1.26 -9.19 -5.81
CA THR A 241 -0.01 -8.99 -6.52
C THR A 241 -0.72 -7.70 -6.07
N MET A 242 -0.77 -7.42 -4.77
CA MET A 242 -1.37 -6.17 -4.28
C MET A 242 -0.65 -4.91 -4.79
N VAL A 243 0.68 -4.94 -4.87
CA VAL A 243 1.46 -3.80 -5.39
C VAL A 243 1.26 -3.65 -6.91
N GLU A 244 1.20 -4.74 -7.66
CA GLU A 244 0.90 -4.74 -9.10
C GLU A 244 -0.53 -4.25 -9.38
N ASP A 245 -1.52 -4.73 -8.64
CA ASP A 245 -2.91 -4.28 -8.73
C ASP A 245 -3.06 -2.80 -8.34
N ALA A 246 -2.36 -2.38 -7.29
CA ALA A 246 -2.33 -0.98 -6.89
C ALA A 246 -1.78 -0.07 -7.98
N ALA A 247 -0.79 -0.55 -8.71
CA ALA A 247 -0.21 0.15 -9.85
C ALA A 247 -1.18 0.24 -11.04
N SER A 248 -2.08 -0.74 -11.22
CA SER A 248 -3.06 -0.77 -12.31
C SER A 248 -4.29 0.11 -12.05
N ARG A 249 -4.67 0.32 -10.78
CA ARG A 249 -5.84 1.12 -10.39
C ARG A 249 -5.55 2.62 -10.42
N LYS A 250 -6.16 3.31 -11.39
CA LYS A 250 -5.92 4.73 -11.66
C LYS A 250 -6.38 5.64 -10.53
N SER A 251 -5.56 6.62 -10.19
CA SER A 251 -5.90 7.65 -9.22
C SER A 251 -6.96 8.63 -9.75
N HIS A 252 -7.65 9.34 -8.85
CA HIS A 252 -8.56 10.43 -9.24
C HIS A 252 -7.87 11.51 -10.07
N ALA A 253 -6.60 11.79 -9.81
CA ALA A 253 -5.82 12.76 -10.55
C ALA A 253 -5.55 12.31 -11.99
N GLU A 254 -5.26 11.01 -12.21
CA GLU A 254 -5.10 10.45 -13.56
C GLU A 254 -6.41 10.49 -14.35
N MET A 255 -7.54 10.16 -13.72
CA MET A 255 -8.85 10.27 -14.34
C MET A 255 -9.19 11.73 -14.69
N PHE A 256 -8.82 12.67 -13.82
CA PHE A 256 -8.99 14.10 -14.07
C PHE A 256 -8.16 14.55 -15.27
N ILE A 257 -6.88 14.16 -15.35
CA ILE A 257 -5.99 14.53 -16.48
C ILE A 257 -6.54 14.03 -17.81
N ARG A 258 -7.04 12.79 -17.86
CA ARG A 258 -7.67 12.25 -19.08
C ARG A 258 -8.93 13.02 -19.48
N ARG A 259 -9.79 13.35 -18.52
CA ARG A 259 -10.98 14.16 -18.78
C ARG A 259 -10.61 15.56 -19.22
N PHE A 260 -9.60 16.16 -18.59
CA PHE A 260 -9.05 17.45 -18.95
C PHE A 260 -8.49 17.44 -20.38
N ALA A 261 -7.67 16.46 -20.75
CA ALA A 261 -7.08 16.36 -22.09
C ALA A 261 -8.15 16.31 -23.18
N ARG A 262 -9.25 15.55 -22.96
CA ARG A 262 -10.36 15.43 -23.91
C ARG A 262 -11.07 16.76 -24.21
N VAL A 263 -11.10 17.69 -23.26
CA VAL A 263 -11.69 19.04 -23.45
C VAL A 263 -10.63 20.04 -23.89
N TYR A 264 -9.45 19.96 -23.30
CA TYR A 264 -8.36 20.88 -23.52
C TYR A 264 -7.84 20.87 -24.96
N THR A 265 -7.61 19.68 -25.54
CA THR A 265 -7.03 19.59 -26.91
C THR A 265 -7.89 20.20 -27.99
N PRO A 266 -9.22 19.97 -28.10
CA PRO A 266 -10.06 20.66 -29.04
C PRO A 266 -10.08 22.21 -28.87
N VAL A 267 -10.08 22.68 -27.62
CA VAL A 267 -10.05 24.11 -27.30
C VAL A 267 -8.76 24.76 -27.82
N VAL A 268 -7.63 24.08 -27.58
CA VAL A 268 -6.33 24.56 -28.06
C VAL A 268 -6.26 24.61 -29.56
N ILE A 269 -6.76 23.59 -30.26
CA ILE A 269 -6.80 23.57 -31.74
C ILE A 269 -7.65 24.72 -32.27
N ALA A 270 -8.81 24.97 -31.65
CA ALA A 270 -9.67 26.08 -32.02
C ALA A 270 -8.95 27.43 -31.81
N LEU A 271 -8.25 27.62 -30.71
CA LEU A 271 -7.46 28.82 -30.43
C LEU A 271 -6.29 28.98 -31.43
N ALA A 272 -5.59 27.89 -31.75
CA ALA A 272 -4.52 27.93 -32.77
C ALA A 272 -5.08 28.31 -34.14
N ALA A 273 -6.23 27.77 -34.52
CA ALA A 273 -6.92 28.18 -35.76
C ALA A 273 -7.33 29.66 -35.75
N LEU A 274 -7.81 30.17 -34.62
CA LEU A 274 -8.10 31.61 -34.46
C LEU A 274 -6.84 32.47 -34.62
N ILE A 275 -5.72 32.07 -34.00
CA ILE A 275 -4.42 32.78 -34.14
C ILE A 275 -3.94 32.75 -35.59
N ALA A 276 -4.13 31.62 -36.31
CA ALA A 276 -3.71 31.51 -37.70
C ALA A 276 -4.55 32.34 -38.67
N LEU A 277 -5.88 32.44 -38.44
CA LEU A 277 -6.82 32.96 -39.40
C LEU A 277 -7.22 34.41 -39.12
N VAL A 278 -7.53 34.79 -37.89
CA VAL A 278 -8.16 36.09 -37.59
C VAL A 278 -7.22 37.27 -37.82
N PRO A 279 -5.97 37.31 -37.35
CA PRO A 279 -5.10 38.45 -37.53
C PRO A 279 -4.74 38.73 -38.99
N PRO A 280 -4.40 37.72 -39.85
CA PRO A 280 -4.15 38.00 -41.28
C PRO A 280 -5.39 38.55 -42.01
N LEU A 281 -6.60 38.04 -41.66
CA LEU A 281 -7.84 38.52 -42.24
C LEU A 281 -8.11 39.97 -41.86
N LEU A 282 -7.89 40.35 -40.61
CA LEU A 282 -8.02 41.75 -40.16
C LEU A 282 -6.95 42.67 -40.74
N ALA A 283 -5.76 42.14 -41.07
CA ALA A 283 -4.66 42.86 -41.70
C ALA A 283 -4.78 42.93 -43.25
N GLY A 284 -5.93 42.68 -43.82
CA GLY A 284 -6.16 42.75 -45.27
C GLY A 284 -5.50 41.62 -46.07
N GLY A 285 -5.27 40.46 -45.44
CA GLY A 285 -4.69 39.27 -46.11
C GLY A 285 -3.17 39.25 -46.14
N THR A 286 -2.50 40.03 -45.29
CA THR A 286 -1.04 40.05 -45.18
C THR A 286 -0.54 39.29 -43.96
N GLY A 287 0.71 38.76 -44.03
CA GLY A 287 1.37 38.15 -42.87
C GLY A 287 0.96 36.72 -42.52
N TRP A 288 0.33 35.99 -43.45
CA TRP A 288 -0.12 34.60 -43.24
C TRP A 288 0.96 33.67 -42.66
N ALA A 289 2.18 33.74 -43.20
CA ALA A 289 3.28 32.86 -42.73
C ALA A 289 3.64 33.12 -41.26
N VAL A 290 3.68 34.38 -40.84
CA VAL A 290 3.99 34.76 -39.44
C VAL A 290 2.91 34.27 -38.48
N TRP A 291 1.65 34.46 -38.82
CA TRP A 291 0.55 34.06 -37.95
C TRP A 291 0.34 32.55 -37.92
N LEU A 292 0.56 31.88 -39.07
CA LEU A 292 0.58 30.42 -39.11
C LEU A 292 1.73 29.89 -38.27
N TYR A 293 2.93 30.44 -38.35
CA TYR A 293 4.07 30.08 -37.50
C TYR A 293 3.74 30.22 -36.01
N ARG A 294 3.16 31.34 -35.58
CA ARG A 294 2.72 31.57 -34.20
C ARG A 294 1.68 30.54 -33.73
N ALA A 295 0.73 30.20 -34.60
CA ALA A 295 -0.27 29.17 -34.33
C ALA A 295 0.37 27.78 -34.17
N LEU A 296 1.37 27.45 -35.00
CA LEU A 296 2.12 26.20 -34.90
C LEU A 296 2.93 26.14 -33.59
N VAL A 297 3.60 27.23 -33.21
CA VAL A 297 4.29 27.36 -31.92
C VAL A 297 3.32 27.14 -30.77
N PHE A 298 2.15 27.83 -30.79
CA PHE A 298 1.10 27.66 -29.79
C PHE A 298 0.61 26.23 -29.68
N LEU A 299 0.45 25.55 -30.82
CA LEU A 299 -0.06 24.20 -30.92
C LEU A 299 0.94 23.17 -30.34
N VAL A 300 2.23 23.28 -30.66
CA VAL A 300 3.29 22.41 -30.13
C VAL A 300 3.41 22.52 -28.61
N ILE A 301 3.38 23.74 -28.07
CA ILE A 301 3.47 23.96 -26.61
C ILE A 301 2.29 23.34 -25.86
N SER A 302 1.17 23.14 -26.52
CA SER A 302 -0.07 22.73 -25.86
C SER A 302 -0.12 21.27 -25.42
N CYS A 303 0.86 20.42 -25.81
CA CYS A 303 0.91 19.01 -25.35
C CYS A 303 1.04 18.93 -23.81
N PRO A 304 0.13 18.26 -23.06
CA PRO A 304 0.24 18.13 -21.60
C PRO A 304 1.20 17.04 -21.15
N CYS A 305 2.32 16.77 -21.89
CA CYS A 305 3.22 15.63 -21.71
C CYS A 305 3.75 15.51 -20.27
N ALA A 306 4.18 16.63 -19.67
CA ALA A 306 4.67 16.67 -18.29
C ALA A 306 3.65 16.16 -17.25
N LEU A 307 2.35 16.43 -17.48
CA LEU A 307 1.28 16.01 -16.57
C LEU A 307 0.97 14.52 -16.71
N VAL A 308 0.91 14.03 -17.95
CA VAL A 308 0.56 12.64 -18.26
C VAL A 308 1.55 11.67 -17.63
N VAL A 309 2.82 12.04 -17.56
CA VAL A 309 3.90 11.19 -17.02
C VAL A 309 4.14 11.40 -15.53
N SER A 310 4.24 12.67 -15.07
CA SER A 310 4.67 12.94 -13.70
C SER A 310 3.64 12.55 -12.63
N VAL A 311 2.33 12.60 -12.97
CA VAL A 311 1.28 12.31 -11.99
C VAL A 311 1.20 10.82 -11.66
N PRO A 312 1.07 9.89 -12.62
CA PRO A 312 1.14 8.46 -12.32
C PRO A 312 2.43 8.10 -11.57
N LEU A 313 3.57 8.63 -12.00
CA LEU A 313 4.86 8.35 -11.37
C LEU A 313 4.90 8.79 -9.90
N ALA A 314 4.28 9.91 -9.55
CA ALA A 314 4.18 10.37 -8.16
C ALA A 314 3.36 9.40 -7.29
N TYR A 315 2.24 8.87 -7.81
CA TYR A 315 1.45 7.86 -7.10
C TYR A 315 2.21 6.53 -6.98
N PHE A 316 2.85 6.07 -8.04
CA PHE A 316 3.71 4.89 -7.99
C PHE A 316 4.80 5.03 -6.92
N ARG A 317 5.45 6.19 -6.88
CA ARG A 317 6.47 6.46 -5.86
C ARG A 317 5.88 6.45 -4.46
N GLY A 318 4.71 7.07 -4.26
CA GLY A 318 4.00 7.06 -2.98
C GLY A 318 3.67 5.65 -2.50
N ILE A 319 3.12 4.81 -3.38
CA ILE A 319 2.82 3.39 -3.11
C ILE A 319 4.10 2.62 -2.77
N GLY A 320 5.17 2.77 -3.55
CA GLY A 320 6.44 2.10 -3.30
C GLY A 320 7.11 2.51 -1.99
N VAL A 321 7.00 3.79 -1.56
CA VAL A 321 7.49 4.24 -0.25
C VAL A 321 6.65 3.65 0.88
N ALA A 322 5.32 3.58 0.73
CA ALA A 322 4.42 2.99 1.71
C ALA A 322 4.68 1.48 1.87
N SER A 323 4.83 0.77 0.77
CA SER A 323 5.12 -0.68 0.77
C SER A 323 6.38 -1.02 1.55
N ARG A 324 7.46 -0.21 1.43
CA ARG A 324 8.68 -0.38 2.26
C ARG A 324 8.46 -0.20 3.75
N MET A 325 7.39 0.46 4.15
CA MET A 325 7.03 0.66 5.54
C MET A 325 6.00 -0.37 6.01
N GLY A 326 5.74 -1.41 5.22
CA GLY A 326 4.73 -2.42 5.51
C GLY A 326 3.29 -1.90 5.36
N ILE A 327 3.08 -0.86 4.55
CA ILE A 327 1.76 -0.28 4.29
C ILE A 327 1.42 -0.50 2.82
N LEU A 328 0.48 -1.40 2.55
CA LEU A 328 0.09 -1.79 1.20
C LEU A 328 -1.22 -1.12 0.81
N PHE A 329 -1.19 -0.29 -0.24
CA PHE A 329 -2.37 0.32 -0.83
C PHE A 329 -2.88 -0.54 -1.99
N LYS A 330 -4.17 -0.78 -2.09
CA LYS A 330 -4.79 -1.46 -3.24
C LYS A 330 -5.01 -0.56 -4.47
N GLY A 331 -4.61 0.70 -4.41
CA GLY A 331 -4.72 1.63 -5.53
C GLY A 331 -4.32 3.06 -5.20
N GLY A 332 -3.94 3.82 -6.23
CA GLY A 332 -3.61 5.24 -6.10
C GLY A 332 -4.79 6.10 -5.65
N ASN A 333 -6.04 5.67 -5.92
CA ASN A 333 -7.25 6.31 -5.43
C ASN A 333 -7.35 6.29 -3.90
N TYR A 334 -6.90 5.21 -3.26
CA TYR A 334 -6.90 5.09 -1.79
C TYR A 334 -5.80 5.95 -1.15
N LEU A 335 -4.65 6.09 -1.81
CA LEU A 335 -3.61 7.01 -1.37
C LEU A 335 -4.11 8.48 -1.35
N ASP A 336 -4.92 8.86 -2.34
CA ASP A 336 -5.56 10.18 -2.39
C ASP A 336 -6.70 10.32 -1.36
N ALA A 337 -7.45 9.24 -1.11
CA ALA A 337 -8.51 9.21 -0.09
C ALA A 337 -7.93 9.35 1.32
N VAL A 338 -6.85 8.62 1.65
CA VAL A 338 -6.14 8.70 2.94
C VAL A 338 -5.59 10.12 3.19
N ALA A 339 -5.17 10.83 2.16
CA ALA A 339 -4.72 12.22 2.30
C ALA A 339 -5.83 13.17 2.79
N ARG A 340 -7.10 12.80 2.61
CA ARG A 340 -8.30 13.60 2.96
C ARG A 340 -8.99 13.13 4.24
N LEU A 341 -8.42 12.18 4.96
CA LEU A 341 -9.01 11.69 6.19
C LEU A 341 -9.18 12.82 7.21
N SER A 342 -10.35 12.86 7.80
CA SER A 342 -10.72 13.77 8.90
C SER A 342 -11.09 13.02 10.17
N HIS A 343 -11.54 11.78 10.06
CA HIS A 343 -11.94 10.91 11.15
C HIS A 343 -11.33 9.53 10.98
N VAL A 344 -10.91 8.92 12.09
CA VAL A 344 -10.39 7.55 12.12
C VAL A 344 -11.12 6.77 13.19
N VAL A 345 -11.76 5.70 12.79
CA VAL A 345 -12.52 4.79 13.64
C VAL A 345 -11.74 3.50 13.79
N PHE A 346 -11.58 3.02 15.01
CA PHE A 346 -10.83 1.82 15.33
C PHE A 346 -11.76 0.73 15.88
N ASP A 347 -11.52 -0.52 15.49
CA ASP A 347 -11.93 -1.64 16.34
C ASP A 347 -11.04 -1.71 17.58
N LYS A 348 -11.56 -2.29 18.66
CA LYS A 348 -10.80 -2.47 19.90
C LYS A 348 -9.87 -3.68 19.82
N THR A 349 -10.47 -4.86 19.71
CA THR A 349 -9.78 -6.14 19.91
C THR A 349 -8.92 -6.52 18.71
N GLY A 350 -7.66 -6.90 18.94
CA GLY A 350 -6.71 -7.22 17.85
C GLY A 350 -6.18 -6.00 17.09
N THR A 351 -6.78 -4.82 17.26
CA THR A 351 -6.40 -3.56 16.59
C THR A 351 -5.68 -2.60 17.55
N LEU A 352 -6.39 -2.01 18.52
CA LEU A 352 -5.78 -1.17 19.56
C LEU A 352 -5.22 -1.98 20.72
N THR A 353 -5.67 -3.22 20.86
CA THR A 353 -5.21 -4.19 21.86
C THR A 353 -4.58 -5.40 21.17
N THR A 354 -3.85 -6.19 21.96
CA THR A 354 -3.17 -7.40 21.44
C THR A 354 -4.11 -8.57 21.21
N GLY A 355 -5.35 -8.52 21.71
CA GLY A 355 -6.28 -9.65 21.77
C GLY A 355 -5.86 -10.72 22.77
N GLN A 356 -4.84 -10.47 23.57
CA GLN A 356 -4.36 -11.37 24.62
C GLN A 356 -4.83 -10.90 25.98
N PHE A 357 -5.42 -11.83 26.73
CA PHE A 357 -5.78 -11.55 28.12
C PHE A 357 -4.52 -11.43 28.99
N VAL A 358 -4.53 -10.45 29.88
CA VAL A 358 -3.49 -10.26 30.89
C VAL A 358 -4.17 -10.12 32.25
N VAL A 359 -3.60 -10.75 33.27
CA VAL A 359 -4.05 -10.60 34.66
C VAL A 359 -3.76 -9.18 35.12
N GLY A 360 -4.82 -8.40 35.36
CA GLY A 360 -4.72 -7.04 35.89
C GLY A 360 -4.65 -7.04 37.42
N GLN A 361 -5.73 -7.45 38.07
CA GLN A 361 -5.84 -7.42 39.54
C GLN A 361 -6.30 -8.77 40.07
N VAL A 362 -5.68 -9.21 41.18
CA VAL A 362 -6.10 -10.37 41.98
C VAL A 362 -6.63 -9.81 43.30
N THR A 363 -7.91 -10.04 43.59
CA THR A 363 -8.57 -9.57 44.80
C THR A 363 -8.97 -10.80 45.66
N CYS A 364 -8.48 -10.87 46.88
CA CYS A 364 -8.87 -11.89 47.83
C CYS A 364 -10.11 -11.45 48.62
N ALA A 365 -10.97 -12.41 48.98
CA ALA A 365 -12.12 -12.14 49.83
C ALA A 365 -11.68 -11.82 51.27
N GLU A 366 -12.53 -11.09 52.01
CA GLU A 366 -12.29 -10.77 53.40
C GLU A 366 -12.31 -12.06 54.25
N GLY A 367 -11.29 -12.25 55.11
CA GLY A 367 -11.17 -13.41 55.97
C GLY A 367 -10.41 -14.59 55.37
N VAL A 368 -9.96 -14.54 54.14
CA VAL A 368 -9.12 -15.57 53.51
C VAL A 368 -7.65 -15.35 53.87
N THR A 369 -7.02 -16.38 54.43
CA THR A 369 -5.60 -16.35 54.87
C THR A 369 -4.60 -16.45 53.72
N VAL A 370 -5.08 -16.73 52.51
CA VAL A 370 -4.25 -16.88 51.29
C VAL A 370 -4.02 -15.51 50.65
N GLY A 371 -2.77 -15.12 50.51
CA GLY A 371 -2.44 -13.88 49.79
C GLY A 371 -2.65 -13.97 48.28
N ALA A 372 -2.80 -12.81 47.62
CA ALA A 372 -3.14 -12.71 46.20
C ALA A 372 -2.17 -13.51 45.27
N ASP A 373 -0.88 -13.54 45.57
CA ASP A 373 0.10 -14.30 44.76
C ASP A 373 -0.05 -15.83 44.95
N ASN A 374 -0.43 -16.29 46.15
CA ASN A 374 -0.68 -17.70 46.37
C ASN A 374 -2.02 -18.12 45.73
N LEU A 375 -3.06 -17.29 45.80
CA LEU A 375 -4.34 -17.54 45.12
C LEU A 375 -4.10 -17.67 43.61
N LEU A 376 -3.33 -16.73 43.01
CA LEU A 376 -2.97 -16.79 41.59
C LEU A 376 -2.24 -18.10 41.23
N ARG A 377 -1.29 -18.55 42.06
CA ARG A 377 -0.57 -19.83 41.84
C ARG A 377 -1.47 -21.04 41.94
N MET A 378 -2.38 -21.07 42.92
CA MET A 378 -3.32 -22.18 43.09
C MET A 378 -4.29 -22.28 41.93
N VAL A 379 -4.83 -21.12 41.48
CA VAL A 379 -5.70 -21.04 40.29
C VAL A 379 -4.93 -21.44 39.02
N ALA A 380 -3.69 -20.98 38.86
CA ALA A 380 -2.85 -21.36 37.72
C ALA A 380 -2.58 -22.87 37.68
N ALA A 381 -2.45 -23.54 38.84
CA ALA A 381 -2.28 -24.99 38.90
C ALA A 381 -3.47 -25.74 38.31
N VAL A 382 -4.71 -25.29 38.59
CA VAL A 382 -5.94 -25.83 38.00
C VAL A 382 -6.01 -25.52 36.50
N GLU A 383 -5.75 -24.27 36.13
CA GLU A 383 -5.88 -23.77 34.75
C GLU A 383 -4.81 -24.31 33.78
N ARG A 384 -3.69 -24.88 34.27
CA ARG A 384 -2.68 -25.56 33.42
C ARG A 384 -3.24 -26.69 32.56
N GLN A 385 -4.36 -27.27 32.95
CA GLN A 385 -5.01 -28.35 32.20
C GLN A 385 -6.00 -27.82 31.15
N SER A 386 -6.27 -26.50 31.12
CA SER A 386 -7.19 -25.88 30.19
C SER A 386 -6.44 -25.23 29.00
N THR A 387 -7.01 -25.37 27.82
CA THR A 387 -6.51 -24.69 26.61
C THR A 387 -7.12 -23.30 26.39
N HIS A 388 -8.02 -22.88 27.28
CA HIS A 388 -8.73 -21.61 27.16
C HIS A 388 -7.77 -20.41 27.21
N PRO A 389 -7.97 -19.32 26.41
CA PRO A 389 -7.09 -18.13 26.42
C PRO A 389 -6.94 -17.48 27.79
N VAL A 390 -8.02 -17.45 28.59
CA VAL A 390 -8.01 -16.96 29.98
C VAL A 390 -7.10 -17.79 30.86
N ALA A 391 -7.16 -19.11 30.73
CA ALA A 391 -6.29 -20.06 31.46
C ALA A 391 -4.81 -19.77 31.17
N ARG A 392 -4.46 -19.66 29.89
CA ARG A 392 -3.08 -19.34 29.48
C ARG A 392 -2.58 -18.02 30.07
N ALA A 393 -3.43 -17.01 30.14
CA ALA A 393 -3.06 -15.72 30.73
C ALA A 393 -2.79 -15.83 32.24
N ILE A 394 -3.62 -16.57 32.95
CA ILE A 394 -3.45 -16.82 34.39
C ILE A 394 -2.16 -17.62 34.68
N VAL A 395 -1.90 -18.67 33.91
CA VAL A 395 -0.68 -19.46 34.00
C VAL A 395 0.57 -18.62 33.72
N ALA A 396 0.57 -17.86 32.64
CA ALA A 396 1.69 -16.99 32.28
C ALA A 396 1.98 -15.92 33.36
N ALA A 397 0.93 -15.33 33.95
CA ALA A 397 1.07 -14.39 35.06
C ALA A 397 1.66 -15.00 36.32
N ALA A 398 1.24 -16.24 36.66
CA ALA A 398 1.78 -16.96 37.79
C ALA A 398 3.28 -17.32 37.58
N ASP A 399 3.63 -17.78 36.37
CA ASP A 399 5.00 -18.18 36.02
C ASP A 399 5.96 -16.97 36.01
N SER A 400 5.51 -15.81 35.53
CA SER A 400 6.30 -14.57 35.51
C SER A 400 6.66 -14.07 36.92
N LYS A 401 5.75 -14.21 37.88
CA LYS A 401 5.96 -13.84 39.29
C LYS A 401 6.78 -14.87 40.04
N GLY A 402 6.84 -16.13 39.55
CA GLY A 402 7.57 -17.27 40.18
C GLY A 402 9.08 -17.29 39.89
N ASN A 403 9.61 -16.44 39.05
CA ASN A 403 11.00 -16.49 38.53
C ASN A 403 12.07 -15.95 39.50
N THR A 404 11.78 -15.74 40.77
CA THR A 404 12.79 -15.61 41.82
C THR A 404 13.29 -17.02 42.22
N GLN A 405 14.60 -17.25 42.11
CA GLN A 405 15.30 -18.52 42.28
C GLN A 405 14.95 -19.34 43.58
N ALA A 406 14.23 -18.75 44.50
CA ALA A 406 13.77 -19.39 45.71
C ALA A 406 12.48 -20.22 45.55
N ASN A 407 11.70 -20.09 44.48
CA ASN A 407 10.36 -20.64 44.33
C ASN A 407 10.21 -21.72 43.24
N ALA A 408 11.27 -22.06 42.51
CA ALA A 408 11.23 -23.07 41.43
C ALA A 408 11.05 -24.52 41.96
N ALA A 409 11.25 -24.75 43.27
CA ALA A 409 11.15 -26.10 43.89
C ALA A 409 9.73 -26.47 44.35
N SER A 410 8.72 -25.58 44.22
CA SER A 410 7.36 -25.80 44.72
C SER A 410 6.32 -25.38 43.67
N ALA A 411 6.38 -25.96 42.48
CA ALA A 411 5.27 -25.84 41.52
C ALA A 411 4.07 -26.59 42.12
N LEU A 412 3.01 -25.84 42.43
CA LEU A 412 1.73 -26.44 42.85
C LEU A 412 1.17 -27.25 41.69
N VAL A 413 0.80 -28.50 41.96
CA VAL A 413 0.15 -29.39 40.99
C VAL A 413 -1.30 -29.57 41.43
N ALA A 414 -2.20 -29.50 40.46
CA ALA A 414 -3.60 -29.78 40.68
C ALA A 414 -3.89 -31.24 40.37
N ASP A 415 -4.56 -31.91 41.28
CA ASP A 415 -5.09 -33.26 41.13
C ASP A 415 -6.59 -33.21 40.85
N MET A 416 -7.12 -34.28 40.21
CA MET A 416 -8.57 -34.45 39.96
C MET A 416 -9.24 -33.19 39.35
N VAL A 417 -8.65 -32.64 38.28
CA VAL A 417 -9.27 -31.50 37.60
C VAL A 417 -10.40 -31.95 36.69
N GLU A 418 -11.60 -31.44 36.94
CA GLU A 418 -12.82 -31.70 36.17
C GLU A 418 -13.32 -30.38 35.56
N GLU A 419 -13.73 -30.43 34.29
CA GLU A 419 -14.33 -29.30 33.62
C GLU A 419 -15.86 -29.36 33.75
N GLU A 420 -16.46 -28.30 34.27
CA GLU A 420 -17.90 -28.07 34.20
C GLU A 420 -18.24 -27.21 32.95
N PRO A 421 -18.81 -27.82 31.90
CA PRO A 421 -18.96 -27.17 30.60
C PRO A 421 -19.66 -25.85 30.70
N GLY A 422 -18.98 -24.78 30.17
CA GLY A 422 -19.51 -23.44 30.14
C GLY A 422 -19.47 -22.64 31.46
N LEU A 423 -19.07 -23.28 32.58
CA LEU A 423 -19.02 -22.67 33.90
C LEU A 423 -17.58 -22.46 34.39
N GLY A 424 -16.70 -23.48 34.29
CA GLY A 424 -15.32 -23.39 34.73
C GLY A 424 -14.71 -24.74 35.10
N LEU A 425 -13.71 -24.74 36.00
CA LEU A 425 -12.94 -25.88 36.42
C LEU A 425 -13.07 -26.11 37.92
N ARG A 426 -13.04 -27.39 38.34
CA ARG A 426 -12.94 -27.85 39.70
C ARG A 426 -11.68 -28.72 39.86
N GLY A 427 -10.89 -28.54 40.91
CA GLY A 427 -9.67 -29.32 41.11
C GLY A 427 -9.18 -29.26 42.55
N MET A 428 -8.27 -30.19 42.90
CA MET A 428 -7.61 -30.24 44.21
C MET A 428 -6.19 -29.67 44.09
N VAL A 429 -5.84 -28.69 44.92
CA VAL A 429 -4.48 -28.11 44.97
C VAL A 429 -4.00 -28.04 46.41
N ALA A 430 -2.89 -28.70 46.72
CA ALA A 430 -2.31 -28.73 48.09
C ALA A 430 -3.29 -29.16 49.18
N GLY A 431 -4.26 -30.05 48.88
CA GLY A 431 -5.27 -30.54 49.80
C GLY A 431 -6.52 -29.66 49.94
N HIS A 432 -6.60 -28.55 49.18
CA HIS A 432 -7.77 -27.68 49.12
C HIS A 432 -8.56 -27.91 47.82
N GLU A 433 -9.88 -27.91 47.93
CA GLU A 433 -10.76 -27.96 46.79
C GLU A 433 -10.90 -26.53 46.20
N LEU A 434 -10.59 -26.35 44.91
CA LEU A 434 -10.76 -25.10 44.20
C LEU A 434 -11.84 -25.20 43.12
N LEU A 435 -12.68 -24.16 43.07
CA LEU A 435 -13.59 -23.87 41.97
C LEU A 435 -13.12 -22.61 41.29
N VAL A 436 -12.88 -22.69 39.98
CA VAL A 436 -12.32 -21.58 39.19
C VAL A 436 -13.18 -21.36 37.96
N GLY A 437 -13.82 -20.20 37.81
CA GLY A 437 -14.66 -19.96 36.67
C GLY A 437 -15.60 -18.74 36.82
N LYS A 438 -16.77 -18.85 36.18
CA LYS A 438 -17.81 -17.82 36.28
C LYS A 438 -18.46 -17.82 37.68
N ALA A 439 -19.08 -16.69 38.07
CA ALA A 439 -19.85 -16.60 39.31
C ALA A 439 -20.90 -17.72 39.41
N ALA A 440 -21.56 -18.07 38.30
CA ALA A 440 -22.54 -19.12 38.21
C ALA A 440 -22.00 -20.54 38.63
N LEU A 441 -20.70 -20.82 38.46
CA LEU A 441 -20.07 -22.02 38.96
C LEU A 441 -20.11 -22.06 40.49
N LEU A 442 -19.71 -20.98 41.13
CA LEU A 442 -19.68 -20.88 42.59
C LEU A 442 -21.12 -20.94 43.17
N GLU A 443 -22.05 -20.24 42.53
CA GLU A 443 -23.48 -20.25 42.92
C GLU A 443 -24.08 -21.67 42.82
N ALA A 444 -23.74 -22.42 41.75
CA ALA A 444 -24.19 -23.82 41.59
C ALA A 444 -23.69 -24.73 42.72
N HIS A 445 -22.53 -24.40 43.31
CA HIS A 445 -21.97 -25.11 44.50
C HIS A 445 -22.34 -24.44 45.82
N GLY A 446 -23.32 -23.52 45.85
CA GLY A 446 -23.83 -22.90 47.06
C GLY A 446 -22.93 -21.82 47.69
N ILE A 447 -21.96 -21.31 46.93
CA ILE A 447 -21.03 -20.27 47.37
C ILE A 447 -21.54 -18.92 46.87
N ASP A 448 -21.88 -18.02 47.79
CA ASP A 448 -22.26 -16.67 47.49
C ASP A 448 -21.03 -15.84 47.20
N THR A 449 -20.93 -15.31 45.98
CA THR A 449 -19.80 -14.44 45.53
C THR A 449 -19.92 -13.00 46.04
N GLY A 450 -21.00 -12.68 46.75
CA GLY A 450 -21.35 -11.28 47.11
C GLY A 450 -21.66 -10.44 45.89
N LYS A 451 -22.43 -9.39 46.04
CA LYS A 451 -22.65 -8.39 44.98
C LYS A 451 -21.39 -7.52 44.78
N THR A 452 -20.31 -8.14 44.30
CA THR A 452 -19.17 -7.37 43.87
C THR A 452 -19.54 -6.79 42.49
N GLU A 453 -20.15 -5.60 42.50
CA GLU A 453 -20.34 -4.84 41.26
C GLU A 453 -18.98 -4.58 40.65
N THR A 454 -18.69 -5.28 39.57
CA THR A 454 -17.46 -5.13 38.82
C THR A 454 -17.54 -3.86 37.99
N THR A 455 -17.10 -2.76 38.56
CA THR A 455 -17.00 -1.44 37.90
C THR A 455 -15.95 -1.44 36.79
N THR A 456 -15.14 -2.50 36.65
CA THR A 456 -13.95 -2.50 35.79
C THR A 456 -14.19 -2.99 34.35
N GLY A 457 -15.31 -3.65 34.05
CA GLY A 457 -15.60 -4.16 32.68
C GLY A 457 -14.66 -5.28 32.20
N ASP A 458 -13.76 -5.77 33.06
CA ASP A 458 -12.81 -6.84 32.77
C ASP A 458 -13.50 -8.23 32.80
N THR A 459 -12.88 -9.23 32.19
CA THR A 459 -13.30 -10.61 32.32
C THR A 459 -12.93 -11.09 33.73
N MET A 460 -13.91 -11.49 34.50
CA MET A 460 -13.71 -11.91 35.89
C MET A 460 -13.70 -13.42 35.97
N VAL A 461 -12.67 -13.94 36.63
CA VAL A 461 -12.58 -15.34 37.04
C VAL A 461 -12.74 -15.38 38.57
N TYR A 462 -13.84 -15.99 38.99
CA TYR A 462 -14.15 -16.15 40.41
C TYR A 462 -13.53 -17.43 40.95
N CYS A 463 -13.07 -17.37 42.19
CA CYS A 463 -12.36 -18.48 42.85
C CYS A 463 -13.08 -18.83 44.15
N GLY A 464 -13.50 -20.08 44.27
CA GLY A 464 -13.97 -20.71 45.51
C GLY A 464 -12.90 -21.64 46.07
N MET A 465 -12.77 -21.73 47.38
CA MET A 465 -11.86 -22.63 48.08
C MET A 465 -12.57 -23.26 49.29
N ASP A 466 -12.60 -24.56 49.37
CA ASP A 466 -13.22 -25.34 50.45
C ASP A 466 -14.63 -24.90 50.80
N GLY A 467 -15.45 -24.65 49.78
CA GLY A 467 -16.85 -24.23 49.95
C GLY A 467 -17.07 -22.75 50.32
N HIS A 468 -16.04 -21.94 50.28
CA HIS A 468 -16.09 -20.51 50.58
C HIS A 468 -15.57 -19.68 49.42
N TYR A 469 -16.10 -18.45 49.25
CA TYR A 469 -15.56 -17.51 48.26
C TYR A 469 -14.15 -17.08 48.66
N ALA A 470 -13.16 -17.34 47.78
CA ALA A 470 -11.75 -17.05 48.06
C ALA A 470 -11.29 -15.74 47.43
N GLY A 471 -11.92 -15.31 46.34
CA GLY A 471 -11.56 -14.08 45.64
C GLY A 471 -11.84 -14.12 44.15
N MET A 472 -11.30 -13.14 43.45
CA MET A 472 -11.46 -13.03 42.00
C MET A 472 -10.19 -12.52 41.31
N ILE A 473 -10.04 -12.93 40.04
CA ILE A 473 -8.97 -12.50 39.15
C ILE A 473 -9.62 -11.71 38.01
N ALA A 474 -9.24 -10.41 37.85
CA ALA A 474 -9.66 -9.58 36.75
C ALA A 474 -8.65 -9.70 35.59
N LEU A 475 -9.15 -10.04 34.40
CA LEU A 475 -8.35 -10.11 33.18
C LEU A 475 -8.85 -9.08 32.19
N GLY A 476 -7.93 -8.27 31.68
CA GLY A 476 -8.17 -7.28 30.64
C GLY A 476 -7.41 -7.62 29.36
N ASP A 477 -7.88 -7.07 28.25
CA ASP A 477 -7.15 -7.10 27.00
C ASP A 477 -6.07 -6.01 27.02
N GLN A 478 -4.83 -6.37 26.67
CA GLN A 478 -3.69 -5.48 26.81
C GLN A 478 -3.64 -4.46 25.65
N PRO A 479 -3.62 -3.15 25.93
CA PRO A 479 -3.37 -2.14 24.90
C PRO A 479 -2.00 -2.35 24.24
N ARG A 480 -1.96 -2.17 22.90
CA ARG A 480 -0.67 -2.18 22.20
C ARG A 480 0.20 -0.99 22.63
N PRO A 481 1.51 -1.18 22.85
CA PRO A 481 2.41 -0.11 23.31
C PRO A 481 2.40 1.11 22.38
N GLU A 482 2.20 0.90 21.08
CA GLU A 482 2.21 1.94 20.06
C GLU A 482 0.86 2.64 19.88
N ALA A 483 -0.23 2.14 20.48
CA ALA A 483 -1.58 2.63 20.25
C ALA A 483 -1.75 4.09 20.71
N ALA A 484 -1.34 4.42 21.92
CA ALA A 484 -1.42 5.79 22.46
C ALA A 484 -0.63 6.78 21.59
N LYS A 485 0.62 6.43 21.22
CA LYS A 485 1.44 7.24 20.33
C LYS A 485 0.83 7.37 18.94
N GLY A 486 0.13 6.33 18.45
CA GLY A 486 -0.60 6.34 17.20
C GLY A 486 -1.72 7.38 17.21
N ILE A 487 -2.55 7.40 18.26
CA ILE A 487 -3.64 8.35 18.45
C ILE A 487 -3.10 9.79 18.56
N GLU A 488 -2.07 10.02 19.39
CA GLU A 488 -1.40 11.32 19.50
C GLU A 488 -0.91 11.85 18.14
N ARG A 489 -0.26 10.99 17.34
CA ARG A 489 0.20 11.35 15.99
C ARG A 489 -0.95 11.69 15.05
N LEU A 490 -2.09 11.01 15.14
CA LEU A 490 -3.27 11.32 14.35
C LEU A 490 -3.82 12.72 14.69
N HIS A 491 -3.91 13.06 15.98
CA HIS A 491 -4.29 14.41 16.43
C HIS A 491 -3.30 15.48 15.93
N ALA A 492 -1.99 15.22 16.04
CA ALA A 492 -0.95 16.11 15.52
C ALA A 492 -1.04 16.33 14.00
N LEU A 493 -1.53 15.35 13.26
CA LEU A 493 -1.82 15.46 11.82
C LEU A 493 -3.15 16.19 11.52
N GLY A 494 -3.89 16.65 12.53
CA GLY A 494 -5.14 17.38 12.37
C GLY A 494 -6.33 16.47 12.01
N ILE A 495 -6.29 15.20 12.40
CA ILE A 495 -7.50 14.36 12.44
C ILE A 495 -8.45 14.96 13.47
N LYS A 496 -9.69 15.21 13.05
CA LYS A 496 -10.67 15.96 13.86
C LYS A 496 -11.21 15.14 15.01
N ARG A 497 -11.42 13.84 14.78
CA ARG A 497 -11.92 12.89 15.78
C ARG A 497 -11.35 11.49 15.55
N THR A 498 -11.02 10.86 16.64
CA THR A 498 -10.72 9.42 16.74
C THR A 498 -11.86 8.75 17.50
N CYS A 499 -12.28 7.56 17.07
CA CYS A 499 -13.42 6.86 17.67
C CYS A 499 -13.09 5.36 17.83
N VAL A 500 -13.62 4.70 18.85
CA VAL A 500 -13.56 3.26 19.03
C VAL A 500 -14.96 2.66 18.93
N LEU A 501 -15.12 1.61 18.12
CA LEU A 501 -16.32 0.77 18.07
C LEU A 501 -15.99 -0.61 18.62
N SER A 502 -16.72 -1.07 19.64
CA SER A 502 -16.48 -2.37 20.26
C SER A 502 -17.77 -3.08 20.69
N GLY A 503 -17.74 -4.42 20.63
CA GLY A 503 -18.78 -5.26 21.24
C GLY A 503 -18.61 -5.46 22.73
N ASP A 504 -17.51 -4.99 23.32
CA ASP A 504 -17.21 -5.15 24.73
C ASP A 504 -18.03 -4.20 25.60
N ARG A 505 -18.05 -4.47 26.91
CA ARG A 505 -18.78 -3.69 27.90
C ARG A 505 -18.28 -2.24 27.97
N SER A 506 -19.21 -1.33 28.19
CA SER A 506 -18.95 0.13 28.19
C SER A 506 -17.79 0.53 29.09
N ALA A 507 -17.70 0.02 30.32
CA ALA A 507 -16.63 0.36 31.28
C ALA A 507 -15.21 -0.02 30.78
N ALA A 508 -15.06 -1.13 30.05
CA ALA A 508 -13.78 -1.55 29.49
C ALA A 508 -13.36 -0.65 28.30
N VAL A 509 -14.31 -0.33 27.44
CA VAL A 509 -14.08 0.52 26.26
C VAL A 509 -13.75 1.95 26.67
N GLU A 510 -14.49 2.49 27.63
CA GLU A 510 -14.29 3.84 28.18
C GLU A 510 -12.88 3.98 28.79
N ARG A 511 -12.47 3.04 29.63
CA ARG A 511 -11.13 3.05 30.23
C ARG A 511 -10.02 3.00 29.18
N LEU A 512 -10.19 2.14 28.17
CA LEU A 512 -9.24 2.07 27.06
C LEU A 512 -9.17 3.40 26.31
N ALA A 513 -10.33 3.98 25.97
CA ALA A 513 -10.42 5.25 25.25
C ALA A 513 -9.75 6.37 26.01
N GLN A 514 -9.98 6.48 27.32
CA GLN A 514 -9.33 7.44 28.20
C GLN A 514 -7.80 7.22 28.27
N THR A 515 -7.35 5.97 28.40
CA THR A 515 -5.93 5.63 28.46
C THR A 515 -5.19 5.99 27.18
N LEU A 516 -5.82 5.79 26.01
CA LEU A 516 -5.22 6.04 24.71
C LEU A 516 -5.44 7.49 24.21
N GLY A 517 -6.31 8.26 24.87
CA GLY A 517 -6.68 9.62 24.45
C GLY A 517 -7.56 9.65 23.20
N VAL A 518 -8.47 8.68 23.06
CA VAL A 518 -9.48 8.63 22.00
C VAL A 518 -10.64 9.56 22.33
N ASP A 519 -11.16 10.29 21.32
CA ASP A 519 -12.17 11.34 21.52
C ASP A 519 -13.58 10.79 21.78
N GLU A 520 -13.95 9.65 21.16
CA GLU A 520 -15.30 9.10 21.17
C GLU A 520 -15.25 7.58 21.22
N TRP A 521 -16.20 6.94 21.88
CA TRP A 521 -16.32 5.49 21.91
C TRP A 521 -17.77 5.02 21.93
N HIS A 522 -18.03 3.86 21.33
CA HIS A 522 -19.31 3.15 21.37
C HIS A 522 -19.04 1.70 21.75
N ALA A 523 -19.72 1.25 22.77
CA ALA A 523 -19.56 -0.07 23.38
C ALA A 523 -20.84 -0.90 23.22
N ASP A 524 -20.78 -2.17 23.64
CA ASP A 524 -21.90 -3.11 23.63
C ASP A 524 -22.55 -3.28 22.24
N LEU A 525 -21.77 -3.13 21.17
CA LEU A 525 -22.24 -3.16 19.78
C LEU A 525 -22.25 -4.59 19.24
N LEU A 526 -23.36 -5.02 18.69
CA LEU A 526 -23.41 -6.16 17.78
C LEU A 526 -22.78 -5.78 16.43
N PRO A 527 -22.39 -6.76 15.59
CA PRO A 527 -21.78 -6.48 14.28
C PRO A 527 -22.60 -5.52 13.42
N GLU A 528 -23.94 -5.67 13.41
CA GLU A 528 -24.85 -4.77 12.70
C GLU A 528 -24.84 -3.36 13.31
N GLY A 529 -24.76 -3.26 14.63
CA GLY A 529 -24.64 -1.98 15.36
C GLY A 529 -23.35 -1.22 15.03
N LYS A 530 -22.22 -1.93 14.80
CA LYS A 530 -20.98 -1.30 14.33
C LYS A 530 -21.18 -0.68 12.93
N VAL A 531 -21.85 -1.38 12.02
CA VAL A 531 -22.16 -0.87 10.67
C VAL A 531 -23.05 0.37 10.74
N GLU A 532 -24.10 0.35 11.57
CA GLU A 532 -24.99 1.50 11.75
C GLU A 532 -24.24 2.73 12.32
N GLN A 533 -23.41 2.53 13.33
CA GLN A 533 -22.60 3.61 13.90
C GLN A 533 -21.61 4.17 12.88
N MET A 534 -20.94 3.30 12.10
CA MET A 534 -20.05 3.74 11.01
C MET A 534 -20.80 4.58 9.98
N GLN A 535 -22.02 4.20 9.60
CA GLN A 535 -22.86 5.00 8.69
C GLN A 535 -23.22 6.37 9.27
N ARG A 536 -23.58 6.44 10.56
CA ARG A 536 -23.88 7.70 11.27
C ARG A 536 -22.68 8.62 11.30
N ILE A 537 -21.49 8.10 11.68
CA ILE A 537 -20.23 8.85 11.68
C ILE A 537 -19.96 9.40 10.27
N LYS A 538 -20.10 8.56 9.25
CA LYS A 538 -19.87 8.95 7.86
C LYS A 538 -20.81 10.04 7.37
N GLN A 539 -22.10 9.97 7.74
CA GLN A 539 -23.10 11.01 7.42
C GLN A 539 -22.78 12.34 8.10
N GLN A 540 -22.37 12.32 9.38
CA GLN A 540 -21.97 13.51 10.12
C GLN A 540 -20.71 14.17 9.57
N CYS A 541 -19.86 13.38 8.90
CA CYS A 541 -18.57 13.82 8.36
C CYS A 541 -18.60 14.17 6.88
N ALA A 542 -19.73 14.02 6.18
CA ALA A 542 -19.83 14.15 4.72
C ALA A 542 -19.22 15.45 4.18
N ASP A 543 -19.40 16.57 4.87
CA ASP A 543 -18.87 17.88 4.48
C ASP A 543 -17.45 18.18 5.02
N THR A 544 -16.95 17.35 5.94
CA THR A 544 -15.70 17.67 6.68
C THR A 544 -14.49 16.89 6.23
N GLY A 545 -14.67 15.84 5.46
CA GLY A 545 -13.61 14.98 4.94
C GLY A 545 -14.04 13.52 4.86
N LYS A 546 -13.04 12.61 4.76
CA LYS A 546 -13.25 11.18 4.66
C LYS A 546 -13.08 10.49 6.00
N VAL A 547 -13.73 9.33 6.15
CA VAL A 547 -13.70 8.51 7.36
C VAL A 547 -12.97 7.20 7.06
N ALA A 548 -11.97 6.86 7.87
CA ALA A 548 -11.32 5.57 7.85
C ALA A 548 -11.88 4.65 8.94
N PHE A 549 -11.88 3.35 8.66
CA PHE A 549 -12.04 2.30 9.67
C PHE A 549 -10.77 1.45 9.71
N VAL A 550 -10.31 1.11 10.91
CA VAL A 550 -9.12 0.31 11.17
C VAL A 550 -9.54 -0.89 12.00
N GLY A 551 -9.35 -2.11 11.48
CA GLY A 551 -9.75 -3.34 12.14
C GLY A 551 -8.86 -4.52 11.75
N ASP A 552 -9.07 -5.69 12.38
CA ASP A 552 -8.38 -6.94 12.02
C ASP A 552 -9.02 -7.65 10.81
N GLY A 553 -10.23 -7.25 10.44
CA GLY A 553 -10.97 -7.67 9.24
C GLY A 553 -11.64 -9.01 9.30
N ILE A 554 -11.48 -9.81 10.36
CA ILE A 554 -12.14 -11.12 10.46
C ILE A 554 -13.64 -10.91 10.71
N ASN A 555 -13.98 -10.08 11.69
CA ASN A 555 -15.36 -9.79 12.08
C ASN A 555 -15.89 -8.47 11.51
N ASP A 556 -15.01 -7.60 11.07
CA ASP A 556 -15.31 -6.21 10.71
C ASP A 556 -15.35 -5.96 9.20
N ALA A 557 -15.29 -7.00 8.36
CA ALA A 557 -15.35 -6.86 6.90
C ALA A 557 -16.51 -5.97 6.40
N PRO A 558 -17.75 -6.06 6.95
CA PRO A 558 -18.84 -5.15 6.56
C PRO A 558 -18.55 -3.69 6.90
N VAL A 559 -17.93 -3.42 8.04
CA VAL A 559 -17.60 -2.04 8.50
C VAL A 559 -16.46 -1.47 7.66
N LEU A 560 -15.44 -2.29 7.35
CA LEU A 560 -14.35 -1.94 6.43
C LEU A 560 -14.90 -1.52 5.05
N ALA A 561 -15.81 -2.30 4.49
CA ALA A 561 -16.42 -2.02 3.19
C ALA A 561 -17.29 -0.75 3.19
N MET A 562 -17.88 -0.39 4.34
CA MET A 562 -18.73 0.80 4.49
C MET A 562 -17.91 2.09 4.68
N SER A 563 -16.67 2.00 5.13
CA SER A 563 -15.79 3.15 5.32
C SER A 563 -15.41 3.81 3.98
N ASP A 564 -14.84 5.02 4.01
CA ASP A 564 -14.24 5.63 2.81
C ASP A 564 -12.86 5.05 2.51
N VAL A 565 -12.19 4.54 3.55
CA VAL A 565 -10.92 3.81 3.47
C VAL A 565 -10.89 2.78 4.60
N GLY A 566 -10.88 1.51 4.23
CA GLY A 566 -10.72 0.40 5.16
C GLY A 566 -9.24 0.04 5.34
N PHE A 567 -8.76 0.03 6.60
CA PHE A 567 -7.43 -0.45 6.97
C PHE A 567 -7.53 -1.80 7.67
N ALA A 568 -6.86 -2.82 7.12
CA ALA A 568 -6.67 -4.09 7.81
C ALA A 568 -5.33 -4.13 8.52
N MET A 569 -5.32 -4.63 9.77
CA MET A 569 -4.13 -4.84 10.60
C MET A 569 -3.67 -6.30 10.52
N GLY A 570 -2.37 -6.55 10.67
CA GLY A 570 -1.83 -7.90 10.78
C GLY A 570 -1.84 -8.71 9.47
N GLY A 571 -1.10 -8.26 8.47
CA GLY A 571 -1.14 -8.75 7.09
C GLY A 571 -0.85 -10.24 6.82
N ALA A 572 -0.50 -11.03 7.83
CA ALA A 572 -0.23 -12.47 7.65
C ALA A 572 -1.41 -13.38 8.08
N GLY A 573 -2.42 -12.85 8.79
CA GLY A 573 -3.37 -13.69 9.53
C GLY A 573 -4.75 -13.90 8.90
N SER A 574 -5.26 -12.99 8.06
CA SER A 574 -6.64 -13.09 7.56
C SER A 574 -6.75 -12.77 6.09
N ASP A 575 -6.94 -13.80 5.28
CA ASP A 575 -7.18 -13.65 3.83
C ASP A 575 -8.42 -12.78 3.56
N ALA A 576 -9.46 -12.89 4.39
CA ALA A 576 -10.70 -12.11 4.27
C ALA A 576 -10.48 -10.62 4.56
N ALA A 577 -9.64 -10.27 5.53
CA ALA A 577 -9.29 -8.89 5.83
C ALA A 577 -8.52 -8.23 4.70
N VAL A 578 -7.52 -8.95 4.21
CA VAL A 578 -6.70 -8.51 3.08
C VAL A 578 -7.56 -8.33 1.83
N GLU A 579 -8.56 -9.18 1.60
CA GLU A 579 -9.43 -9.08 0.42
C GLU A 579 -10.40 -7.89 0.50
N THR A 580 -10.87 -7.54 1.69
CA THR A 580 -11.90 -6.49 1.88
C THR A 580 -11.31 -5.09 2.06
N ALA A 581 -10.16 -4.95 2.75
CA ALA A 581 -9.55 -3.67 3.04
C ALA A 581 -8.97 -2.97 1.80
N ASP A 582 -8.92 -1.65 1.83
CA ASP A 582 -8.31 -0.78 0.83
C ASP A 582 -6.82 -0.56 1.06
N VAL A 583 -6.42 -0.63 2.33
CA VAL A 583 -5.04 -0.49 2.81
C VAL A 583 -4.76 -1.61 3.80
N VAL A 584 -3.65 -2.31 3.64
CA VAL A 584 -3.21 -3.37 4.56
C VAL A 584 -1.95 -2.91 5.27
N ILE A 585 -1.97 -2.95 6.61
CA ILE A 585 -0.82 -2.71 7.46
C ILE A 585 -0.28 -4.08 7.88
N GLN A 586 0.92 -4.42 7.42
CA GLN A 586 1.52 -5.74 7.63
C GLN A 586 2.01 -5.98 9.05
N SER A 587 2.34 -4.91 9.76
CA SER A 587 2.67 -4.95 11.18
C SER A 587 1.42 -4.79 12.03
N ASP A 588 1.49 -5.27 13.27
CA ASP A 588 0.43 -5.07 14.27
C ASP A 588 0.47 -3.67 14.91
N ASN A 589 1.08 -2.68 14.26
CA ASN A 589 1.34 -1.36 14.79
C ASN A 589 0.33 -0.32 14.29
N PRO A 590 -0.65 0.12 15.12
CA PRO A 590 -1.67 1.09 14.72
C PRO A 590 -1.10 2.47 14.39
N SER A 591 0.10 2.83 14.84
CA SER A 591 0.74 4.12 14.50
C SER A 591 1.08 4.24 13.00
N ARG A 592 1.11 3.13 12.25
CA ARG A 592 1.30 3.11 10.79
C ARG A 592 0.17 3.78 10.02
N VAL A 593 -1.02 3.89 10.59
CA VAL A 593 -2.12 4.68 10.00
C VAL A 593 -1.69 6.14 9.83
N ALA A 594 -0.99 6.71 10.82
CA ALA A 594 -0.43 8.06 10.71
C ALA A 594 0.63 8.17 9.60
N ASP A 595 1.47 7.15 9.44
CA ASP A 595 2.47 7.10 8.34
C ASP A 595 1.78 7.06 6.97
N ALA A 596 0.71 6.28 6.82
CA ALA A 596 -0.10 6.22 5.61
C ALA A 596 -0.65 7.62 5.24
N ILE A 597 -1.20 8.35 6.21
CA ILE A 597 -1.72 9.71 6.03
C ILE A 597 -0.61 10.68 5.60
N ILE A 598 0.56 10.61 6.21
CA ILE A 598 1.72 11.45 5.86
C ILE A 598 2.13 11.21 4.40
N ILE A 599 2.27 9.95 3.99
CA ILE A 599 2.65 9.59 2.61
C ILE A 599 1.58 10.06 1.63
N GLY A 600 0.29 9.82 1.92
CA GLY A 600 -0.82 10.28 1.10
C GLY A 600 -0.82 11.80 0.91
N ARG A 601 -0.67 12.57 1.98
CA ARG A 601 -0.62 14.04 1.94
C ARG A 601 0.58 14.57 1.17
N ARG A 602 1.76 13.98 1.36
CA ARG A 602 2.98 14.33 0.61
C ARG A 602 2.83 14.06 -0.87
N THR A 603 2.33 12.88 -1.24
CA THR A 603 2.08 12.51 -2.64
C THR A 603 1.11 13.48 -3.30
N ARG A 604 -0.02 13.75 -2.65
CA ARG A 604 -1.03 14.69 -3.14
C ARG A 604 -0.49 16.12 -3.29
N SER A 605 0.28 16.60 -2.31
CA SER A 605 0.89 17.93 -2.36
C SER A 605 1.87 18.05 -3.53
N LEU A 606 2.70 17.03 -3.73
CA LEU A 606 3.66 16.97 -4.83
C LEU A 606 2.96 16.92 -6.18
N VAL A 607 1.90 16.13 -6.33
CA VAL A 607 1.09 16.08 -7.54
C VAL A 607 0.49 17.45 -7.86
N ARG A 608 -0.09 18.14 -6.86
CA ARG A 608 -0.63 19.50 -7.04
C ARG A 608 0.45 20.50 -7.46
N TYR A 609 1.62 20.42 -6.83
CA TYR A 609 2.75 21.28 -7.17
C TYR A 609 3.22 21.03 -8.62
N ASN A 610 3.38 19.77 -9.04
CA ASN A 610 3.76 19.42 -10.40
C ASN A 610 2.72 19.91 -11.42
N ILE A 611 1.43 19.76 -11.13
CA ILE A 611 0.34 20.27 -11.98
C ILE A 611 0.44 21.79 -12.09
N ALA A 612 0.58 22.51 -10.99
CA ALA A 612 0.65 23.98 -10.99
C ALA A 612 1.91 24.47 -11.72
N LEU A 613 3.06 23.84 -11.51
CA LEU A 613 4.31 24.15 -12.18
C LEU A 613 4.19 23.94 -13.69
N ALA A 614 3.72 22.75 -14.11
CA ALA A 614 3.60 22.41 -15.52
C ALA A 614 2.61 23.32 -16.24
N LEU A 615 1.43 23.55 -15.68
CA LEU A 615 0.43 24.45 -16.28
C LEU A 615 0.89 25.92 -16.28
N GLY A 616 1.53 26.38 -15.21
CA GLY A 616 2.00 27.76 -15.10
C GLY A 616 3.06 28.10 -16.14
N ILE A 617 4.10 27.26 -16.27
CA ILE A 617 5.14 27.46 -17.29
C ILE A 617 4.54 27.31 -18.68
N LYS A 618 3.64 26.37 -18.90
CA LYS A 618 2.98 26.16 -20.18
C LYS A 618 2.18 27.38 -20.61
N VAL A 619 1.35 27.95 -19.78
CA VAL A 619 0.58 29.16 -20.07
C VAL A 619 1.52 30.32 -20.39
N ALA A 620 2.61 30.50 -19.65
CA ALA A 620 3.58 31.57 -19.92
C ALA A 620 4.26 31.40 -21.28
N VAL A 621 4.69 30.18 -21.64
CA VAL A 621 5.34 29.93 -22.94
C VAL A 621 4.33 29.99 -24.09
N MET A 622 3.08 29.56 -23.91
CA MET A 622 2.01 29.73 -24.90
C MET A 622 1.73 31.21 -25.20
N LEU A 623 1.66 32.02 -24.15
CA LEU A 623 1.48 33.50 -24.35
C LEU A 623 2.68 34.10 -25.06
N ALA A 624 3.91 33.74 -24.70
CA ALA A 624 5.12 34.17 -25.37
C ALA A 624 5.12 33.76 -26.86
N GLY A 625 4.70 32.54 -27.18
CA GLY A 625 4.58 32.01 -28.53
C GLY A 625 3.54 32.79 -29.36
N ALA A 626 2.35 32.99 -28.79
CA ALA A 626 1.29 33.79 -29.47
C ALA A 626 1.71 35.24 -29.75
N LEU A 627 2.50 35.84 -28.86
CA LEU A 627 3.05 37.16 -29.01
C LEU A 627 4.26 37.21 -29.96
N GLY A 628 4.83 36.05 -30.34
CA GLY A 628 5.99 35.95 -31.23
C GLY A 628 7.35 36.03 -30.56
N TYR A 629 7.42 35.87 -29.22
CA TYR A 629 8.67 35.88 -28.44
C TYR A 629 9.28 34.50 -28.27
N ALA A 630 8.60 33.42 -28.63
CA ALA A 630 9.10 32.04 -28.51
C ALA A 630 9.19 31.38 -29.89
N SER A 631 10.30 30.65 -30.12
CA SER A 631 10.47 29.79 -31.30
C SER A 631 9.96 28.38 -31.03
N LEU A 632 9.71 27.60 -32.08
CA LEU A 632 9.21 26.22 -31.99
C LEU A 632 10.14 25.33 -31.13
N TRP A 633 11.46 25.36 -31.36
CA TRP A 633 12.41 24.58 -30.64
C TRP A 633 12.54 24.98 -29.15
N ALA A 634 12.48 26.28 -28.84
CA ALA A 634 12.50 26.77 -27.46
C ALA A 634 11.26 26.31 -26.68
N ALA A 635 10.13 26.24 -27.37
CA ALA A 635 8.87 25.74 -26.83
C ALA A 635 8.96 24.25 -26.41
N VAL A 636 9.54 23.39 -27.27
CA VAL A 636 9.74 21.96 -26.98
C VAL A 636 10.74 21.75 -25.84
N LEU A 637 11.86 22.51 -25.84
CA LEU A 637 12.82 22.46 -24.75
C LEU A 637 12.21 22.84 -23.40
N ALA A 638 11.34 23.85 -23.36
CA ALA A 638 10.64 24.24 -22.14
C ALA A 638 9.70 23.14 -21.66
N ASP A 639 8.92 22.51 -22.52
CA ASP A 639 7.98 21.44 -22.17
C ASP A 639 8.73 20.20 -21.66
N THR A 640 9.76 19.75 -22.38
CA THR A 640 10.62 18.64 -21.99
C THR A 640 11.36 18.91 -20.67
N GLY A 641 11.90 20.13 -20.51
CA GLY A 641 12.58 20.54 -19.27
C GLY A 641 11.65 20.49 -18.07
N VAL A 642 10.43 20.98 -18.22
CA VAL A 642 9.40 20.91 -17.17
C VAL A 642 9.01 19.47 -16.86
N ALA A 643 8.86 18.62 -17.88
CA ALA A 643 8.57 17.19 -17.67
C ALA A 643 9.67 16.51 -16.85
N LEU A 644 10.93 16.72 -17.19
CA LEU A 644 12.07 16.18 -16.44
C LEU A 644 12.15 16.73 -15.00
N LEU A 645 11.87 18.02 -14.81
CA LEU A 645 11.80 18.61 -13.46
C LEU A 645 10.68 17.99 -12.64
N CYS A 646 9.49 17.79 -13.21
CA CYS A 646 8.37 17.14 -12.54
C CYS A 646 8.69 15.68 -12.19
N VAL A 647 9.38 14.94 -13.07
CA VAL A 647 9.84 13.56 -12.79
C VAL A 647 10.89 13.58 -11.68
N ALA A 648 11.89 14.45 -11.74
CA ALA A 648 12.90 14.59 -10.70
C ALA A 648 12.28 14.93 -9.34
N ASN A 649 11.26 15.79 -9.32
CA ASN A 649 10.56 16.18 -8.10
C ASN A 649 9.83 14.98 -7.43
N THR A 650 9.46 13.92 -8.17
CA THR A 650 8.85 12.73 -7.56
C THR A 650 9.77 12.02 -6.57
N TYR A 651 11.08 12.18 -6.71
CA TYR A 651 12.06 11.64 -5.76
C TYR A 651 12.05 12.36 -4.38
N ALA A 652 11.36 13.51 -4.26
CA ALA A 652 11.16 14.18 -2.98
C ALA A 652 10.24 13.42 -2.02
N ILE A 653 9.44 12.46 -2.52
CA ILE A 653 8.65 11.56 -1.67
C ILE A 653 9.60 10.58 -0.98
N ARG A 654 9.87 10.81 0.30
CA ARG A 654 10.72 9.97 1.15
C ARG A 654 9.92 9.40 2.31
N SER A 655 10.34 8.24 2.82
CA SER A 655 9.86 7.70 4.08
C SER A 655 10.20 8.70 5.20
N GLY A 656 9.20 9.17 5.93
CA GLY A 656 9.36 10.23 6.93
C GLY A 656 10.07 9.79 8.22
N ARG A 657 11.22 9.11 8.14
CA ARG A 657 12.11 8.96 9.28
C ARG A 657 12.92 10.27 9.44
N ARG A 658 12.42 11.17 10.23
CA ARG A 658 13.16 12.13 11.05
C ARG A 658 12.54 12.15 12.43
#